data_a2665dbd6c0215889ac42de5d714dc94
#
_entry.id   a2665dbd6c0215889ac42de5d714dc94
#
_cell.length_a   1.000
_cell.length_b   1.000
_cell.length_c   1.000
_cell.angle_alpha   90.00
_cell.angle_beta   90.00
_cell.angle_gamma   90.00
#
_symmetry.space_group_name_H-M   'P 1'
#
loop_
_entity.id
_entity.type
_entity.pdbx_description
1 polymer ?
#
loop_
_entity_poly.entity_id
_entity_poly.type
_entity_poly.pdbx_seq_one_letter_code
_entity_poly.pdbx_strand_id
1 'polypeptide(L)'
;MIHKTDIFAAPVICGAAIALLLAAGCSKQETAVVTGFPEDGVVRIAANAGAPATRAGGSQYEGSTLGLFIDYGSGGYSEYNIMWSKDAGQWTPEKKMLWKDGKSGADIYAYAPFVGGSMSDVNPVAFEIPEDQSAGTTAADLVSWSRKGFVPDASQNNDFSDGKILISFSHRLVKMTFNFEKGNQFASDMTVIDAKLFGTSSKVACDLKVDKVTAASDAVSRDITLHKVENLKYEAVFFPGDGQKAGAKMLEVVMSDGTPLYYTVPATGLISGGLQPGNAYEMKMRLGKDKIELASDVAVADWTESGTTLPGGESILDADAWDGTVASGFAGGTGTSDDPYLISTSAQLAYLAQQVNGGTSYAGEYFRQTENFDLADKKWTPIGSSPSQAFRGHFDGGNKGIYCLNVDITGSYAGLFGYIRSGSVQNVRILSGSVKSTGYNNVGGIVGALVGNSSMENCTASVNVSGNANVGGLVGSISGSTVSNCHFLSGEITGIGNDNEGIGGIVGNAQTGASTVRDCSANASVKGKQLVGGLCGWLCNGDHSFSNCIMKGSITITSEACGGLVGQLYDSKGKLEKCRFEGSINREGDTHYTGIAIGADDSNVTFPGCECIIDAQTNTSLKGEKVGYIANQSADNEKVRADNYDYSDITVTVKGDDTQN
;
A
#
# COMPACT_ATOMS: atom_id res chain seq x y z
N MET A 1 -46.98 -30.37 -51.47
CA MET A 1 -48.40 -30.55 -51.08
C MET A 1 -48.64 -29.45 -50.07
N ILE A 2 -49.23 -28.32 -50.53
CA ILE A 2 -50.69 -28.07 -50.46
C ILE A 2 -51.06 -27.75 -49.01
N HIS A 3 -51.63 -26.65 -48.58
CA HIS A 3 -52.32 -25.47 -49.16
C HIS A 3 -52.44 -24.44 -48.02
N LYS A 4 -52.24 -23.13 -48.20
CA LYS A 4 -53.31 -22.14 -48.58
C LYS A 4 -54.34 -21.93 -47.44
N THR A 5 -54.76 -20.82 -47.08
CA THR A 5 -55.13 -19.46 -47.55
C THR A 5 -56.03 -18.89 -46.45
N ASP A 6 -56.32 -17.72 -46.24
CA ASP A 6 -56.52 -16.39 -46.77
C ASP A 6 -57.38 -15.59 -45.76
N ILE A 7 -57.06 -14.35 -45.49
CA ILE A 7 -57.67 -13.08 -45.92
C ILE A 7 -59.10 -12.77 -45.38
N PHE A 8 -59.28 -11.61 -44.74
CA PHE A 8 -60.17 -10.47 -45.01
C PHE A 8 -60.42 -9.63 -43.74
N ALA A 9 -59.96 -8.46 -43.62
CA ALA A 9 -60.44 -7.14 -44.06
C ALA A 9 -61.51 -6.49 -43.15
N ALA A 10 -61.20 -5.25 -42.79
CA ALA A 10 -61.95 -4.28 -41.96
C ALA A 10 -63.36 -3.92 -42.46
N PRO A 11 -64.18 -3.12 -41.76
CA PRO A 11 -63.98 -1.67 -41.68
C PRO A 11 -64.43 -0.93 -40.39
N VAL A 12 -63.76 0.20 -40.16
CA VAL A 12 -64.18 1.51 -39.61
C VAL A 12 -65.66 1.68 -39.17
N ILE A 13 -65.91 2.27 -37.99
CA ILE A 13 -66.77 3.43 -37.72
C ILE A 13 -66.45 4.07 -36.35
N CYS A 14 -66.47 5.40 -36.34
CA CYS A 14 -66.31 6.41 -35.31
C CYS A 14 -67.13 6.25 -34.04
N GLY A 15 -66.61 6.73 -32.91
CA GLY A 15 -67.38 7.05 -31.72
C GLY A 15 -66.49 7.58 -30.61
N ALA A 16 -66.50 8.88 -30.38
CA ALA A 16 -65.78 9.55 -29.29
C ALA A 16 -66.34 9.18 -27.93
N ALA A 17 -65.49 8.78 -27.02
CA ALA A 17 -65.74 8.82 -25.57
C ALA A 17 -64.42 9.03 -24.83
N ILE A 18 -64.32 10.13 -24.13
CA ILE A 18 -63.26 10.52 -23.20
C ILE A 18 -63.25 9.52 -22.06
N ALA A 19 -62.16 8.77 -21.90
CA ALA A 19 -61.88 8.04 -20.69
C ALA A 19 -60.45 8.35 -20.25
N LEU A 20 -60.33 9.04 -19.12
CA LEU A 20 -59.09 9.25 -18.41
C LEU A 20 -58.52 7.87 -18.03
N LEU A 21 -57.44 7.45 -18.65
CA LEU A 21 -56.65 6.31 -18.19
C LEU A 21 -55.37 6.88 -17.58
N LEU A 22 -55.28 6.76 -16.25
CA LEU A 22 -54.07 6.85 -15.50
C LEU A 22 -53.10 5.76 -15.98
N ALA A 23 -52.18 6.11 -16.84
CA ALA A 23 -51.00 5.29 -17.10
C ALA A 23 -49.98 5.52 -15.98
N ALA A 24 -49.87 4.56 -15.06
CA ALA A 24 -48.76 4.46 -14.14
C ALA A 24 -47.50 4.12 -14.96
N GLY A 25 -46.86 5.14 -15.50
CA GLY A 25 -45.51 5.05 -16.03
C GLY A 25 -44.54 5.04 -14.82
N CYS A 26 -43.87 3.92 -14.54
CA CYS A 26 -42.65 3.92 -13.76
C CYS A 26 -41.58 4.74 -14.52
N SER A 27 -41.60 6.06 -14.35
CA SER A 27 -40.45 6.88 -14.61
C SER A 27 -39.48 6.62 -13.43
N LYS A 28 -38.32 6.02 -13.71
CA LYS A 28 -37.16 6.23 -12.84
C LYS A 28 -36.99 7.74 -12.75
N GLN A 29 -37.37 8.28 -11.62
CA GLN A 29 -37.04 9.64 -11.25
C GLN A 29 -35.53 9.61 -11.00
N GLU A 30 -34.73 9.99 -12.01
CA GLU A 30 -33.39 10.45 -11.75
C GLU A 30 -33.54 11.63 -10.79
N THR A 31 -33.22 11.40 -9.53
CA THR A 31 -33.09 12.48 -8.55
C THR A 31 -32.00 13.40 -9.07
N ALA A 32 -32.40 14.57 -9.53
CA ALA A 32 -31.46 15.61 -9.92
C ALA A 32 -30.54 15.86 -8.73
N VAL A 33 -29.23 15.71 -8.94
CA VAL A 33 -28.21 16.03 -7.93
C VAL A 33 -28.40 17.50 -7.53
N VAL A 34 -28.71 17.77 -6.28
CA VAL A 34 -28.80 19.14 -5.74
C VAL A 34 -27.38 19.68 -5.64
N THR A 35 -26.99 20.51 -6.57
CA THR A 35 -25.63 21.08 -6.67
C THR A 35 -25.44 22.36 -5.86
N GLY A 36 -26.52 22.98 -5.43
CA GLY A 36 -26.49 24.29 -4.74
C GLY A 36 -26.80 24.19 -3.24
N PHE A 37 -26.79 25.37 -2.61
CA PHE A 37 -27.15 25.55 -1.19
C PHE A 37 -28.54 24.98 -0.89
N PRO A 38 -28.72 24.24 0.23
CA PRO A 38 -30.03 23.70 0.61
C PRO A 38 -31.07 24.80 0.81
N GLU A 39 -32.22 24.75 0.13
CA GLU A 39 -33.27 25.78 0.19
C GLU A 39 -33.81 26.03 1.61
N ASP A 40 -33.81 25.02 2.47
CA ASP A 40 -34.24 25.11 3.87
C ASP A 40 -33.11 25.49 4.82
N GLY A 41 -31.91 25.68 4.31
CA GLY A 41 -30.71 26.04 5.07
C GLY A 41 -30.30 25.01 6.13
N VAL A 42 -30.84 23.78 6.11
CA VAL A 42 -30.57 22.76 7.13
C VAL A 42 -29.29 22.01 6.84
N VAL A 43 -28.43 21.85 7.86
CA VAL A 43 -27.24 21.01 7.81
C VAL A 43 -27.65 19.53 7.77
N ARG A 44 -27.08 18.77 6.83
CA ARG A 44 -27.24 17.33 6.71
C ARG A 44 -25.89 16.67 6.49
N ILE A 45 -25.72 15.45 6.92
CA ILE A 45 -24.46 14.71 6.79
C ILE A 45 -24.67 13.31 6.20
N ALA A 46 -23.61 12.80 5.59
CA ALA A 46 -23.39 11.37 5.33
C ALA A 46 -21.98 11.04 5.81
N ALA A 47 -21.82 10.01 6.62
CA ALA A 47 -20.53 9.67 7.21
C ALA A 47 -20.11 8.26 6.81
N ASN A 48 -18.88 8.14 6.32
CA ASN A 48 -18.22 6.89 5.95
C ASN A 48 -16.90 6.77 6.74
N ALA A 49 -16.49 5.55 7.05
CA ALA A 49 -15.14 5.24 7.50
C ALA A 49 -14.42 4.49 6.38
N GLY A 50 -13.23 4.89 6.04
CA GLY A 50 -12.47 4.22 4.97
C GLY A 50 -11.19 4.94 4.62
N ALA A 51 -10.28 4.23 3.97
CA ALA A 51 -8.96 4.66 3.54
C ALA A 51 -8.96 6.03 2.82
N PRO A 52 -7.80 6.72 2.76
CA PRO A 52 -7.69 8.06 2.17
C PRO A 52 -8.30 8.14 0.77
N ALA A 53 -8.84 9.30 0.44
CA ALA A 53 -9.75 9.69 -0.64
C ALA A 53 -9.37 9.31 -2.09
N THR A 54 -9.01 8.08 -2.40
CA THR A 54 -8.73 7.62 -3.77
C THR A 54 -9.52 6.38 -4.22
N ARG A 55 -10.49 5.89 -3.42
CA ARG A 55 -11.38 4.80 -3.88
C ARG A 55 -12.84 5.11 -3.61
N ALA A 56 -13.63 5.19 -4.67
CA ALA A 56 -15.07 5.02 -4.60
C ALA A 56 -15.37 3.64 -3.99
N GLY A 57 -15.88 3.60 -2.75
CA GLY A 57 -16.22 2.35 -2.05
C GLY A 57 -15.83 2.28 -0.57
N GLY A 58 -15.72 3.42 0.14
CA GLY A 58 -15.58 3.40 1.60
C GLY A 58 -16.79 2.73 2.24
N SER A 59 -16.56 1.83 3.21
CA SER A 59 -17.63 1.25 4.03
C SER A 59 -18.30 2.36 4.84
N GLN A 60 -19.60 2.22 5.10
CA GLN A 60 -20.30 3.15 5.99
C GLN A 60 -19.65 3.08 7.38
N TYR A 61 -19.52 4.24 8.04
CA TYR A 61 -19.10 4.28 9.45
C TYR A 61 -20.13 3.51 10.29
N GLU A 62 -19.69 2.47 10.96
CA GLU A 62 -20.53 1.52 11.71
C GLU A 62 -20.98 2.08 13.07
N GLY A 63 -20.31 3.10 13.60
CA GLY A 63 -20.67 3.74 14.87
C GLY A 63 -22.01 4.47 14.81
N SER A 64 -22.64 4.61 15.96
CA SER A 64 -23.99 5.20 16.11
C SER A 64 -24.01 6.66 16.48
N THR A 65 -22.85 7.26 16.86
CA THR A 65 -22.78 8.65 17.30
C THR A 65 -21.52 9.35 16.80
N LEU A 66 -21.62 10.65 16.53
CA LEU A 66 -20.48 11.52 16.23
C LEU A 66 -20.71 12.92 16.80
N GLY A 67 -19.61 13.65 17.01
CA GLY A 67 -19.62 15.08 17.33
C GLY A 67 -19.29 15.91 16.09
N LEU A 68 -20.07 16.96 15.82
CA LEU A 68 -19.87 17.88 14.72
C LEU A 68 -19.67 19.31 15.22
N PHE A 69 -18.71 20.02 14.59
CA PHE A 69 -18.43 21.43 14.79
C PHE A 69 -18.59 22.16 13.46
N ILE A 70 -19.21 23.33 13.50
CA ILE A 70 -19.22 24.30 12.39
C ILE A 70 -18.75 25.62 12.95
N ASP A 71 -17.55 26.06 12.56
CA ASP A 71 -16.92 27.26 13.08
C ASP A 71 -16.76 28.32 11.98
N TYR A 72 -17.46 29.45 12.13
CA TYR A 72 -17.34 30.61 11.26
C TYR A 72 -16.36 31.67 11.82
N GLY A 73 -15.56 31.30 12.82
CA GLY A 73 -14.60 32.21 13.44
C GLY A 73 -15.24 33.37 14.24
N SER A 74 -14.50 34.46 14.39
CA SER A 74 -14.83 35.58 15.31
C SER A 74 -16.08 36.41 14.94
N GLY A 75 -16.83 36.02 13.92
CA GLY A 75 -17.96 36.85 13.42
C GLY A 75 -19.31 36.17 13.49
N GLY A 76 -19.49 35.05 14.26
CA GLY A 76 -20.66 34.50 13.95
C GLY A 76 -21.42 33.40 14.64
N TYR A 77 -22.11 32.77 13.86
CA TYR A 77 -22.98 31.65 14.06
C TYR A 77 -22.14 30.39 13.98
N SER A 78 -21.65 29.91 15.13
CA SER A 78 -20.85 28.70 15.21
C SER A 78 -21.55 27.70 16.11
N GLU A 79 -21.40 26.42 15.79
CA GLU A 79 -21.96 25.29 16.52
C GLU A 79 -20.82 24.33 16.93
N TYR A 80 -20.71 24.08 18.22
CA TYR A 80 -19.60 23.30 18.76
C TYR A 80 -20.08 22.03 19.44
N ASN A 81 -19.46 20.90 19.06
CA ASN A 81 -19.66 19.58 19.65
C ASN A 81 -21.13 19.11 19.70
N ILE A 82 -21.84 19.29 18.60
CA ILE A 82 -23.23 18.85 18.49
C ILE A 82 -23.25 17.35 18.23
N MET A 83 -23.95 16.63 19.09
CA MET A 83 -24.13 15.18 18.92
C MET A 83 -25.05 14.87 17.73
N TRP A 84 -24.60 13.97 16.88
CA TRP A 84 -25.40 13.35 15.85
C TRP A 84 -25.52 11.87 16.16
N SER A 85 -26.73 11.34 16.08
CA SER A 85 -27.01 9.91 16.24
C SER A 85 -27.52 9.30 14.95
N LYS A 86 -27.17 8.05 14.71
CA LYS A 86 -27.58 7.27 13.53
C LYS A 86 -28.71 6.31 13.92
N ASP A 87 -29.87 6.47 13.30
CA ASP A 87 -30.98 5.54 13.42
C ASP A 87 -31.48 5.13 12.04
N ALA A 88 -31.70 3.83 11.82
CA ALA A 88 -32.13 3.25 10.54
C ALA A 88 -31.32 3.77 9.32
N GLY A 89 -30.01 4.00 9.52
CA GLY A 89 -29.09 4.50 8.48
C GLY A 89 -29.11 6.01 8.25
N GLN A 90 -29.94 6.76 8.99
CA GLN A 90 -30.01 8.22 8.89
C GLN A 90 -29.37 8.90 10.08
N TRP A 91 -28.61 9.97 9.83
CA TRP A 91 -27.99 10.81 10.83
C TRP A 91 -28.90 11.96 11.23
N THR A 92 -29.17 12.12 12.53
CA THR A 92 -29.99 13.18 13.11
C THR A 92 -29.23 13.89 14.23
N PRO A 93 -29.18 15.23 14.24
CA PRO A 93 -28.53 15.99 15.31
C PRO A 93 -29.44 16.07 16.52
N GLU A 94 -28.86 16.17 17.72
CA GLU A 94 -29.59 16.45 18.97
C GLU A 94 -30.34 17.77 18.97
N LYS A 95 -29.88 18.75 18.16
CA LYS A 95 -30.59 19.99 17.88
C LYS A 95 -30.49 20.34 16.40
N LYS A 96 -31.50 21.02 15.86
CA LYS A 96 -31.49 21.46 14.46
C LYS A 96 -30.32 22.42 14.23
N MET A 97 -29.45 22.07 13.26
CA MET A 97 -28.35 22.90 12.81
C MET A 97 -28.70 23.58 11.48
N LEU A 98 -28.38 24.85 11.36
CA LEU A 98 -28.59 25.63 10.14
C LEU A 98 -27.28 26.18 9.64
N TRP A 99 -27.13 26.29 8.34
CA TRP A 99 -26.07 27.05 7.72
C TRP A 99 -26.28 28.55 7.94
N LYS A 100 -25.20 29.30 8.09
CA LYS A 100 -25.27 30.77 8.18
C LYS A 100 -25.82 31.35 6.88
N ASP A 101 -25.27 30.95 5.76
CA ASP A 101 -25.67 31.27 4.40
C ASP A 101 -25.00 30.29 3.41
N GLY A 102 -25.21 30.45 2.10
CA GLY A 102 -24.64 29.62 1.03
C GLY A 102 -23.30 30.14 0.47
N LYS A 103 -22.65 31.12 1.09
CA LYS A 103 -21.45 31.79 0.56
C LYS A 103 -20.31 31.90 1.57
N SER A 104 -20.64 31.99 2.87
CA SER A 104 -19.63 32.08 3.92
C SER A 104 -18.97 30.72 4.15
N GLY A 105 -17.64 30.65 4.05
CA GLY A 105 -16.88 29.49 4.40
C GLY A 105 -16.86 29.25 5.92
N ALA A 106 -17.04 28.03 6.34
CA ALA A 106 -16.89 27.59 7.74
C ALA A 106 -15.82 26.52 7.85
N ASP A 107 -15.11 26.48 8.96
CA ASP A 107 -14.29 25.33 9.30
C ASP A 107 -15.17 24.26 9.93
N ILE A 108 -15.15 23.06 9.35
CA ILE A 108 -15.97 21.94 9.83
C ILE A 108 -15.05 20.85 10.39
N TYR A 109 -15.43 20.34 11.56
CA TYR A 109 -14.72 19.24 12.20
C TYR A 109 -15.73 18.21 12.67
N ALA A 110 -15.36 16.95 12.53
CA ALA A 110 -16.15 15.82 13.00
C ALA A 110 -15.26 14.78 13.65
N TYR A 111 -15.79 14.10 14.66
CA TYR A 111 -15.12 12.97 15.28
C TYR A 111 -16.14 11.94 15.77
N ALA A 112 -15.72 10.73 15.94
CA ALA A 112 -16.54 9.66 16.48
C ALA A 112 -15.66 8.62 17.24
N PRO A 113 -16.22 7.93 18.25
CA PRO A 113 -17.55 8.11 18.81
C PRO A 113 -17.70 9.43 19.58
N PHE A 114 -18.94 9.89 19.74
CA PHE A 114 -19.21 11.15 20.45
C PHE A 114 -18.77 11.08 21.92
N VAL A 115 -18.00 12.07 22.33
CA VAL A 115 -17.65 12.32 23.73
C VAL A 115 -18.47 13.49 24.25
N GLY A 116 -19.26 13.28 25.27
CA GLY A 116 -20.17 14.27 25.83
C GLY A 116 -19.47 15.51 26.38
N GLY A 117 -20.24 16.55 26.58
CA GLY A 117 -19.82 17.85 27.11
C GLY A 117 -20.07 18.98 26.12
N SER A 118 -20.56 20.14 26.65
CA SER A 118 -20.70 21.33 25.84
C SER A 118 -19.34 22.01 25.68
N MET A 119 -18.99 22.37 24.46
CA MET A 119 -17.78 23.11 24.09
C MET A 119 -18.17 24.50 23.58
N SER A 120 -17.33 25.48 23.84
CA SER A 120 -17.49 26.85 23.34
C SER A 120 -16.49 27.20 22.24
N ASP A 121 -15.62 26.25 21.88
CA ASP A 121 -14.60 26.35 20.83
C ASP A 121 -14.21 24.92 20.39
N VAL A 122 -13.52 24.82 19.26
CA VAL A 122 -12.90 23.58 18.81
C VAL A 122 -11.62 23.35 19.63
N ASN A 123 -11.79 22.71 20.78
CA ASN A 123 -10.69 22.28 21.65
C ASN A 123 -10.35 20.80 21.37
N PRO A 124 -9.16 20.32 21.78
CA PRO A 124 -8.86 18.90 21.69
C PRO A 124 -9.91 18.03 22.39
N VAL A 125 -10.40 17.02 21.69
CA VAL A 125 -11.34 16.04 22.22
C VAL A 125 -10.58 15.06 23.10
N ALA A 126 -10.95 14.96 24.38
CA ALA A 126 -10.39 14.00 25.30
C ALA A 126 -11.16 12.68 25.19
N PHE A 127 -10.51 11.64 24.66
CA PHE A 127 -11.12 10.33 24.45
C PHE A 127 -10.49 9.28 25.38
N GLU A 128 -11.33 8.61 26.16
CA GLU A 128 -10.92 7.46 26.99
C GLU A 128 -10.96 6.18 26.20
N ILE A 129 -9.85 5.44 26.21
CA ILE A 129 -9.72 4.17 25.51
C ILE A 129 -10.30 3.07 26.41
N PRO A 130 -11.30 2.30 25.98
CA PRO A 130 -11.87 1.21 26.77
C PRO A 130 -10.83 0.17 27.17
N GLU A 131 -10.81 -0.21 28.44
CA GLU A 131 -9.98 -1.28 29.00
C GLU A 131 -10.45 -2.67 28.58
N ASP A 132 -11.76 -2.87 28.55
CA ASP A 132 -12.37 -4.11 28.07
C ASP A 132 -12.86 -3.93 26.64
N GLN A 133 -12.19 -4.57 25.70
CA GLN A 133 -12.56 -4.62 24.29
C GLN A 133 -13.07 -6.02 23.88
N SER A 134 -13.34 -6.92 24.82
CA SER A 134 -13.76 -8.29 24.53
C SER A 134 -15.02 -8.38 23.66
N ALA A 135 -15.94 -7.42 23.81
CA ALA A 135 -17.17 -7.33 23.01
C ALA A 135 -16.99 -6.75 21.59
N GLY A 136 -15.83 -6.15 21.30
CA GLY A 136 -15.51 -5.52 20.01
C GLY A 136 -14.66 -4.28 20.15
N THR A 137 -14.05 -3.84 19.06
CA THR A 137 -13.12 -2.70 19.04
C THR A 137 -13.75 -1.38 18.59
N THR A 138 -15.00 -1.40 18.06
CA THR A 138 -15.67 -0.21 17.51
C THR A 138 -15.78 0.96 18.52
N ALA A 139 -16.06 0.66 19.79
CA ALA A 139 -16.14 1.69 20.84
C ALA A 139 -14.79 2.31 21.20
N ALA A 140 -13.69 1.62 20.89
CA ALA A 140 -12.32 2.10 21.08
C ALA A 140 -11.76 2.84 19.87
N ASP A 141 -12.44 2.79 18.72
CA ASP A 141 -11.95 3.33 17.47
C ASP A 141 -12.28 4.81 17.33
N LEU A 142 -11.34 5.66 17.75
CA LEU A 142 -11.44 7.11 17.56
C LEU A 142 -11.11 7.47 16.11
N VAL A 143 -12.09 8.10 15.44
CA VAL A 143 -11.93 8.59 14.07
C VAL A 143 -12.23 10.10 14.02
N SER A 144 -11.61 10.81 13.08
CA SER A 144 -11.91 12.24 12.86
C SER A 144 -11.80 12.63 11.38
N TRP A 145 -12.41 13.78 11.08
CA TRP A 145 -12.39 14.43 9.79
C TRP A 145 -12.46 15.95 9.97
N SER A 146 -11.81 16.69 9.11
CA SER A 146 -11.86 18.14 9.11
C SER A 146 -11.86 18.74 7.71
N ARG A 147 -12.48 19.91 7.55
CA ARG A 147 -12.47 20.68 6.31
C ARG A 147 -12.50 22.17 6.64
N LYS A 148 -11.51 22.91 6.17
CA LYS A 148 -11.43 24.36 6.36
C LYS A 148 -12.09 25.10 5.20
N GLY A 149 -12.70 26.23 5.51
CA GLY A 149 -13.31 27.12 4.52
C GLY A 149 -14.45 26.49 3.73
N PHE A 150 -15.16 25.54 4.30
CA PHE A 150 -16.22 24.80 3.64
C PHE A 150 -17.42 25.69 3.30
N VAL A 151 -17.77 25.75 2.04
CA VAL A 151 -19.01 26.38 1.55
C VAL A 151 -19.98 25.27 1.15
N PRO A 152 -21.25 25.29 1.59
CA PRO A 152 -22.23 24.23 1.28
C PRO A 152 -22.75 24.31 -0.16
N ASP A 153 -21.86 24.09 -1.13
CA ASP A 153 -22.10 24.13 -2.56
C ASP A 153 -21.25 23.08 -3.26
N ALA A 154 -21.88 22.12 -3.93
CA ALA A 154 -21.21 21.02 -4.61
C ALA A 154 -20.30 21.48 -5.78
N SER A 155 -20.52 22.68 -6.32
CA SER A 155 -19.63 23.27 -7.33
C SER A 155 -18.31 23.76 -6.78
N GLN A 156 -18.22 23.93 -5.45
CA GLN A 156 -17.05 24.45 -4.75
C GLN A 156 -16.39 23.40 -3.82
N ASN A 157 -17.14 22.34 -3.45
CA ASN A 157 -16.66 21.32 -2.54
C ASN A 157 -17.05 19.91 -2.98
N ASN A 158 -16.05 19.06 -3.20
CA ASN A 158 -16.26 17.65 -3.49
C ASN A 158 -16.83 16.86 -2.27
N ASP A 159 -16.69 17.42 -1.06
CA ASP A 159 -17.24 16.85 0.17
C ASP A 159 -18.68 17.30 0.44
N PHE A 160 -19.39 17.83 -0.58
CA PHE A 160 -20.78 18.20 -0.50
C PHE A 160 -21.57 17.67 -1.70
N SER A 161 -22.59 16.86 -1.46
CA SER A 161 -23.46 16.31 -2.49
C SER A 161 -24.86 16.08 -1.94
N ASP A 162 -25.89 16.24 -2.77
CA ASP A 162 -27.31 16.06 -2.40
C ASP A 162 -27.72 16.84 -1.14
N GLY A 163 -27.13 18.05 -0.95
CA GLY A 163 -27.39 18.89 0.21
C GLY A 163 -26.80 18.36 1.52
N LYS A 164 -25.83 17.43 1.47
CA LYS A 164 -25.19 16.78 2.62
C LYS A 164 -23.69 16.99 2.62
N ILE A 165 -23.11 17.17 3.81
CA ILE A 165 -21.66 17.07 4.01
C ILE A 165 -21.28 15.57 3.92
N LEU A 166 -20.31 15.24 3.08
CA LEU A 166 -19.75 13.91 2.96
C LEU A 166 -18.55 13.77 3.89
N ILE A 167 -18.73 13.15 5.05
CA ILE A 167 -17.68 12.96 6.04
C ILE A 167 -16.97 11.65 5.77
N SER A 168 -15.68 11.71 5.46
CA SER A 168 -14.81 10.54 5.28
C SER A 168 -13.83 10.46 6.42
N PHE A 169 -14.14 9.70 7.44
CA PHE A 169 -13.33 9.59 8.65
C PHE A 169 -12.00 8.89 8.40
N SER A 170 -10.99 9.35 9.13
CA SER A 170 -9.68 8.69 9.26
C SER A 170 -9.48 8.22 10.70
N HIS A 171 -8.93 7.03 10.86
CA HIS A 171 -8.61 6.46 12.17
C HIS A 171 -7.50 7.24 12.87
N ARG A 172 -7.54 7.31 14.21
CA ARG A 172 -6.64 8.13 15.04
C ARG A 172 -5.84 7.33 16.06
N LEU A 173 -6.15 6.08 16.23
CA LEU A 173 -5.46 5.18 17.14
C LEU A 173 -4.70 4.10 16.35
N VAL A 174 -4.08 3.17 17.05
CA VAL A 174 -3.44 2.00 16.46
C VAL A 174 -4.41 0.84 16.56
N LYS A 175 -4.68 0.16 15.45
CA LYS A 175 -5.31 -1.16 15.47
C LYS A 175 -4.22 -2.22 15.40
N MET A 176 -4.31 -3.26 16.22
CA MET A 176 -3.40 -4.40 16.15
C MET A 176 -4.18 -5.70 16.15
N THR A 177 -3.86 -6.54 15.15
CA THR A 177 -4.40 -7.89 15.01
C THR A 177 -3.33 -8.89 15.38
N PHE A 178 -3.62 -9.80 16.29
CA PHE A 178 -2.75 -10.87 16.74
C PHE A 178 -3.26 -12.19 16.17
N ASN A 179 -2.48 -12.84 15.33
CA ASN A 179 -2.75 -14.17 14.82
C ASN A 179 -1.84 -15.16 15.56
N PHE A 180 -2.42 -16.04 16.34
CA PHE A 180 -1.69 -17.04 17.12
C PHE A 180 -1.63 -18.37 16.40
N GLU A 181 -0.47 -18.99 16.46
CA GLU A 181 -0.23 -20.36 16.00
C GLU A 181 0.24 -21.20 17.19
N LYS A 182 -0.34 -22.37 17.37
CA LYS A 182 0.11 -23.29 18.42
C LYS A 182 1.36 -24.05 17.96
N GLY A 183 2.39 -24.05 18.78
CA GLY A 183 3.51 -24.97 18.61
C GLY A 183 3.08 -26.44 18.74
N ASN A 184 3.82 -27.34 18.15
CA ASN A 184 3.54 -28.79 18.14
C ASN A 184 3.59 -29.47 19.53
N GLN A 185 4.12 -28.76 20.55
CA GLN A 185 4.15 -29.20 21.93
C GLN A 185 2.81 -29.08 22.68
N PHE A 186 1.82 -28.43 22.09
CA PHE A 186 0.47 -28.35 22.68
C PHE A 186 -0.44 -29.46 22.15
N ALA A 187 -1.29 -29.98 23.02
CA ALA A 187 -2.34 -30.89 22.60
C ALA A 187 -3.28 -30.21 21.58
N SER A 188 -3.86 -30.98 20.67
CA SER A 188 -4.71 -30.46 19.58
C SER A 188 -5.93 -29.69 20.09
N ASP A 189 -6.45 -30.05 21.27
CA ASP A 189 -7.61 -29.44 21.92
C ASP A 189 -7.28 -28.20 22.77
N MET A 190 -6.01 -27.89 23.00
CA MET A 190 -5.60 -26.68 23.70
C MET A 190 -6.01 -25.44 22.91
N THR A 191 -6.64 -24.48 23.58
CA THR A 191 -7.12 -23.23 23.00
C THR A 191 -6.64 -22.01 23.79
N VAL A 192 -6.66 -20.85 23.19
CA VAL A 192 -6.49 -19.57 23.88
C VAL A 192 -7.84 -19.16 24.44
N ILE A 193 -7.88 -18.88 25.75
CA ILE A 193 -9.10 -18.47 26.46
C ILE A 193 -9.14 -16.98 26.79
N ASP A 194 -7.98 -16.33 26.94
CA ASP A 194 -7.87 -14.89 27.22
C ASP A 194 -6.58 -14.32 26.61
N ALA A 195 -6.61 -13.04 26.25
CA ALA A 195 -5.42 -12.31 25.81
C ALA A 195 -5.48 -10.85 26.25
N LYS A 196 -4.36 -10.30 26.74
CA LYS A 196 -4.24 -8.92 27.23
C LYS A 196 -3.04 -8.20 26.65
N LEU A 197 -3.25 -6.97 26.25
CA LEU A 197 -2.21 -6.04 25.84
C LEU A 197 -1.83 -5.13 27.01
N PHE A 198 -0.56 -5.10 27.38
CA PHE A 198 -0.09 -4.35 28.54
C PHE A 198 0.40 -2.95 28.19
N GLY A 199 0.26 -2.06 29.17
CA GLY A 199 0.96 -0.77 29.19
C GLY A 199 0.59 0.19 28.06
N THR A 200 -0.67 0.21 27.64
CA THR A 200 -1.20 1.20 26.68
C THR A 200 -1.57 2.51 27.38
N SER A 201 -1.79 3.58 26.62
CA SER A 201 -2.32 4.84 27.19
C SER A 201 -3.81 4.73 27.44
N SER A 202 -4.28 5.13 28.63
CA SER A 202 -5.70 5.09 28.97
C SER A 202 -6.55 6.14 28.26
N LYS A 203 -5.93 7.23 27.79
CA LYS A 203 -6.63 8.41 27.30
C LYS A 203 -5.80 9.19 26.29
N VAL A 204 -6.45 9.75 25.30
CA VAL A 204 -5.82 10.60 24.30
C VAL A 204 -6.51 11.96 24.20
N ALA A 205 -5.77 12.97 23.72
CA ALA A 205 -6.27 14.25 23.28
C ALA A 205 -6.17 14.31 21.74
N CYS A 206 -7.30 14.42 21.07
CA CYS A 206 -7.39 14.56 19.62
C CYS A 206 -7.63 16.04 19.27
N ASP A 207 -6.63 16.70 18.72
CA ASP A 207 -6.72 18.07 18.23
C ASP A 207 -7.24 18.04 16.79
N LEU A 208 -8.50 18.44 16.63
CA LEU A 208 -9.19 18.43 15.33
C LEU A 208 -8.70 19.52 14.39
N LYS A 209 -8.11 20.63 14.92
CA LYS A 209 -7.63 21.76 14.11
C LYS A 209 -6.35 21.45 13.35
N VAL A 210 -5.50 20.59 13.92
CA VAL A 210 -4.20 20.19 13.35
C VAL A 210 -4.13 18.69 13.04
N ASP A 211 -5.25 18.00 13.21
CA ASP A 211 -5.44 16.59 12.89
C ASP A 211 -4.40 15.67 13.57
N LYS A 212 -4.16 15.92 14.86
CA LYS A 212 -3.13 15.26 15.65
C LYS A 212 -3.70 14.62 16.91
N VAL A 213 -3.24 13.41 17.22
CA VAL A 213 -3.54 12.72 18.46
C VAL A 213 -2.28 12.58 19.32
N THR A 214 -2.44 12.77 20.63
CA THR A 214 -1.36 12.58 21.63
C THR A 214 -1.93 11.93 22.87
N ALA A 215 -1.09 11.32 23.71
CA ALA A 215 -1.53 10.93 25.04
C ALA A 215 -2.03 12.16 25.80
N ALA A 216 -3.16 12.05 26.49
CA ALA A 216 -3.66 13.14 27.33
C ALA A 216 -2.70 13.37 28.51
N SER A 217 -2.68 14.59 29.06
CA SER A 217 -1.77 14.94 30.16
C SER A 217 -2.08 14.19 31.46
N ASP A 218 -3.31 13.70 31.61
CA ASP A 218 -3.81 12.89 32.73
C ASP A 218 -3.91 11.40 32.38
N ALA A 219 -3.38 10.98 31.23
CA ALA A 219 -3.36 9.57 30.83
C ALA A 219 -2.46 8.76 31.76
N VAL A 220 -2.91 7.55 32.08
CA VAL A 220 -2.16 6.56 32.85
C VAL A 220 -1.89 5.33 32.00
N SER A 221 -0.92 4.51 32.42
CA SER A 221 -0.69 3.21 31.81
C SER A 221 -1.86 2.28 32.11
N ARG A 222 -2.36 1.58 31.11
CA ARG A 222 -3.52 0.69 31.21
C ARG A 222 -3.31 -0.57 30.40
N ASP A 223 -3.86 -1.68 30.88
CA ASP A 223 -3.90 -2.94 30.15
C ASP A 223 -5.25 -3.09 29.46
N ILE A 224 -5.28 -3.72 28.30
CA ILE A 224 -6.48 -3.91 27.49
C ILE A 224 -6.76 -5.39 27.33
N THR A 225 -7.98 -5.83 27.66
CA THR A 225 -8.51 -7.15 27.30
C THR A 225 -8.89 -7.14 25.81
N LEU A 226 -8.30 -8.06 25.05
CA LEU A 226 -8.43 -8.07 23.59
C LEU A 226 -9.78 -8.64 23.13
N HIS A 227 -10.25 -8.16 21.99
CA HIS A 227 -11.40 -8.73 21.29
C HIS A 227 -11.00 -10.02 20.58
N LYS A 228 -11.73 -11.11 20.84
CA LYS A 228 -11.58 -12.38 20.13
C LYS A 228 -12.43 -12.36 18.85
N VAL A 229 -11.79 -12.20 17.71
CA VAL A 229 -12.46 -12.19 16.39
C VAL A 229 -12.87 -13.60 15.97
N GLU A 230 -11.93 -14.55 16.11
CA GLU A 230 -12.12 -15.96 15.81
C GLU A 230 -11.12 -16.81 16.60
N ASN A 231 -11.10 -18.12 16.39
CA ASN A 231 -10.14 -18.96 17.08
C ASN A 231 -8.70 -18.55 16.72
N LEU A 232 -7.89 -18.29 17.74
CA LEU A 232 -6.49 -17.87 17.63
C LEU A 232 -6.26 -16.49 16.97
N LYS A 233 -7.32 -15.69 16.76
CA LYS A 233 -7.22 -14.33 16.23
C LYS A 233 -7.88 -13.33 17.17
N TYR A 234 -7.08 -12.33 17.59
CA TYR A 234 -7.48 -11.31 18.55
C TYR A 234 -7.14 -9.92 18.02
N GLU A 235 -7.90 -8.91 18.44
CA GLU A 235 -7.69 -7.53 18.04
C GLU A 235 -7.77 -6.58 19.23
N ALA A 236 -7.06 -5.45 19.11
CA ALA A 236 -7.20 -4.29 19.99
C ALA A 236 -7.04 -2.99 19.21
N VAL A 237 -7.73 -1.95 19.68
CA VAL A 237 -7.53 -0.56 19.26
C VAL A 237 -7.02 0.23 20.46
N PHE A 238 -5.85 0.88 20.33
CA PHE A 238 -5.17 1.50 21.44
C PHE A 238 -4.26 2.67 21.01
N PHE A 239 -3.77 3.43 21.98
CA PHE A 239 -2.68 4.37 21.78
C PHE A 239 -1.43 3.83 22.47
N PRO A 240 -0.26 3.77 21.78
CA PRO A 240 0.95 3.18 22.35
C PRO A 240 1.41 3.84 23.64
N GLY A 241 1.85 3.03 24.58
CA GLY A 241 2.38 3.45 25.88
C GLY A 241 3.71 2.76 26.20
N ASP A 242 3.96 2.57 27.48
CA ASP A 242 5.22 1.96 27.95
C ASP A 242 5.35 0.48 27.63
N GLY A 243 4.23 -0.24 27.50
CA GLY A 243 4.20 -1.66 27.15
C GLY A 243 4.64 -1.98 25.73
N GLN A 244 4.67 -0.99 24.84
CA GLN A 244 5.10 -1.15 23.45
C GLN A 244 6.54 -0.72 23.20
N LYS A 245 7.27 -0.33 24.24
CA LYS A 245 8.68 0.04 24.16
C LYS A 245 9.58 -1.19 24.14
N ALA A 246 10.76 -1.05 23.59
CA ALA A 246 11.78 -2.11 23.58
C ALA A 246 12.04 -2.66 25.00
N GLY A 247 12.05 -3.98 25.12
CA GLY A 247 12.24 -4.70 26.37
C GLY A 247 11.02 -4.79 27.30
N ALA A 248 9.89 -4.14 26.94
CA ALA A 248 8.68 -4.19 27.75
C ALA A 248 7.90 -5.49 27.54
N LYS A 249 7.25 -5.98 28.59
CA LYS A 249 6.25 -7.03 28.50
C LYS A 249 5.00 -6.44 27.85
N MET A 250 4.66 -6.92 26.65
CA MET A 250 3.60 -6.32 25.83
C MET A 250 2.30 -7.11 25.85
N LEU A 251 2.37 -8.44 25.81
CA LEU A 251 1.20 -9.29 25.61
C LEU A 251 1.23 -10.48 26.57
N GLU A 252 0.05 -10.81 27.09
CA GLU A 252 -0.24 -12.07 27.78
C GLU A 252 -1.28 -12.85 26.98
N VAL A 253 -1.09 -14.15 26.90
CA VAL A 253 -2.06 -15.10 26.34
C VAL A 253 -2.26 -16.20 27.36
N VAL A 254 -3.50 -16.48 27.74
CA VAL A 254 -3.84 -17.56 28.67
C VAL A 254 -4.39 -18.75 27.90
N MET A 255 -3.77 -19.89 28.09
CA MET A 255 -4.19 -21.15 27.49
C MET A 255 -5.32 -21.80 28.28
N SER A 256 -6.05 -22.75 27.66
CA SER A 256 -7.21 -23.42 28.28
C SER A 256 -6.88 -24.26 29.53
N ASP A 257 -5.63 -24.58 29.76
CA ASP A 257 -5.14 -25.22 30.99
C ASP A 257 -4.75 -24.22 32.11
N GLY A 258 -4.97 -22.92 31.83
CA GLY A 258 -4.62 -21.83 32.74
C GLY A 258 -3.16 -21.35 32.63
N THR A 259 -2.36 -21.90 31.71
CA THR A 259 -0.96 -21.49 31.53
C THR A 259 -0.89 -20.10 30.89
N PRO A 260 -0.29 -19.09 31.55
CA PRO A 260 -0.03 -17.78 30.96
C PRO A 260 1.25 -17.80 30.12
N LEU A 261 1.20 -17.29 28.91
CA LEU A 261 2.33 -17.07 28.03
C LEU A 261 2.55 -15.58 27.80
N TYR A 262 3.78 -15.14 27.70
CA TYR A 262 4.13 -13.73 27.61
C TYR A 262 4.99 -13.43 26.40
N TYR A 263 4.72 -12.30 25.76
CA TYR A 263 5.58 -11.72 24.73
C TYR A 263 6.23 -10.43 25.22
N THR A 264 7.55 -10.36 25.06
CA THR A 264 8.36 -9.18 25.37
C THR A 264 8.84 -8.54 24.06
N VAL A 265 8.68 -7.23 23.95
CA VAL A 265 9.15 -6.46 22.80
C VAL A 265 10.66 -6.61 22.62
N PRO A 266 11.16 -6.95 21.43
CA PRO A 266 12.60 -7.06 21.20
C PRO A 266 13.36 -5.77 21.54
N ALA A 267 14.65 -5.88 21.84
CA ALA A 267 15.51 -4.72 22.10
C ALA A 267 15.59 -3.75 20.91
N THR A 268 15.34 -4.23 19.70
CA THR A 268 15.25 -3.44 18.46
C THR A 268 13.91 -2.71 18.30
N GLY A 269 12.92 -2.96 19.19
CA GLY A 269 11.54 -2.49 19.04
C GLY A 269 10.69 -3.45 18.22
N LEU A 270 9.38 -3.13 18.06
CA LEU A 270 8.42 -3.90 17.25
C LEU A 270 8.59 -3.60 15.75
N ILE A 271 8.79 -2.34 15.42
CA ILE A 271 8.91 -1.83 14.07
C ILE A 271 9.76 -0.57 14.08
N SER A 272 10.52 -0.32 13.01
CA SER A 272 11.29 0.91 12.85
C SER A 272 10.35 2.13 12.88
N GLY A 273 10.70 3.14 13.68
CA GLY A 273 9.88 4.33 13.88
C GLY A 273 8.70 4.18 14.86
N GLY A 274 8.50 2.98 15.43
CA GLY A 274 7.41 2.70 16.38
C GLY A 274 6.02 2.60 15.74
N LEU A 275 5.04 2.21 16.55
CA LEU A 275 3.64 2.14 16.13
C LEU A 275 3.07 3.56 15.91
N GLN A 276 2.57 3.83 14.72
CA GLN A 276 2.03 5.13 14.36
C GLN A 276 0.51 5.17 14.49
N PRO A 277 -0.08 6.16 15.19
CA PRO A 277 -1.52 6.37 15.21
C PRO A 277 -2.10 6.49 13.79
N GLY A 278 -3.30 5.94 13.60
CA GLY A 278 -3.98 5.89 12.30
C GLY A 278 -3.63 4.66 11.46
N ASN A 279 -2.66 3.84 11.88
CA ASN A 279 -2.28 2.63 11.17
C ASN A 279 -2.81 1.37 11.85
N ALA A 280 -3.07 0.36 11.02
CA ALA A 280 -3.32 -0.99 11.47
C ALA A 280 -2.05 -1.85 11.32
N TYR A 281 -1.87 -2.78 12.24
CA TYR A 281 -0.73 -3.69 12.25
C TYR A 281 -1.20 -5.12 12.47
N GLU A 282 -0.51 -6.06 11.87
CA GLU A 282 -0.74 -7.48 12.06
C GLU A 282 0.51 -8.14 12.64
N MET A 283 0.34 -8.91 13.72
CA MET A 283 1.39 -9.70 14.34
C MET A 283 1.05 -11.18 14.23
N LYS A 284 1.93 -11.95 13.62
CA LYS A 284 1.86 -13.42 13.62
C LYS A 284 2.76 -13.94 14.73
N MET A 285 2.18 -14.71 15.63
CA MET A 285 2.83 -15.09 16.88
C MET A 285 2.70 -16.59 17.11
N ARG A 286 3.79 -17.23 17.45
CA ARG A 286 3.81 -18.63 17.83
C ARG A 286 3.74 -18.77 19.34
N LEU A 287 2.80 -19.57 19.79
CA LEU A 287 2.69 -19.97 21.18
C LEU A 287 3.59 -21.20 21.43
N GLY A 288 4.69 -21.00 22.16
CA GLY A 288 5.55 -22.06 22.67
C GLY A 288 5.08 -22.52 24.03
N LYS A 289 5.66 -23.59 24.58
CA LYS A 289 5.27 -24.15 25.89
C LYS A 289 5.46 -23.18 27.06
N ASP A 290 6.41 -22.26 26.94
CA ASP A 290 6.88 -21.36 28.01
C ASP A 290 7.04 -19.91 27.54
N LYS A 291 6.79 -19.60 26.26
CA LYS A 291 6.93 -18.25 25.71
C LYS A 291 6.10 -18.04 24.45
N ILE A 292 5.88 -16.79 24.10
CA ILE A 292 5.36 -16.36 22.81
C ILE A 292 6.53 -15.82 21.98
N GLU A 293 6.64 -16.25 20.75
CA GLU A 293 7.61 -15.73 19.79
C GLU A 293 6.90 -15.04 18.62
N LEU A 294 7.53 -14.00 18.08
CA LEU A 294 7.08 -13.40 16.83
C LEU A 294 7.42 -14.35 15.69
N ALA A 295 6.42 -14.77 14.93
CA ALA A 295 6.60 -15.70 13.82
C ALA A 295 7.02 -15.01 12.52
N SER A 296 6.80 -13.69 12.41
CA SER A 296 7.22 -12.84 11.29
C SER A 296 7.32 -11.39 11.76
N ASP A 297 7.92 -10.52 10.96
CA ASP A 297 7.92 -9.09 11.23
C ASP A 297 6.49 -8.54 11.32
N VAL A 298 6.34 -7.46 12.11
CA VAL A 298 5.06 -6.76 12.23
C VAL A 298 4.71 -6.14 10.90
N ALA A 299 3.61 -6.55 10.30
CA ALA A 299 3.13 -6.02 9.04
C ALA A 299 2.23 -4.80 9.26
N VAL A 300 2.37 -3.77 8.43
CA VAL A 300 1.39 -2.68 8.32
C VAL A 300 0.24 -3.20 7.47
N ALA A 301 -0.97 -3.18 8.02
CA ALA A 301 -2.18 -3.61 7.34
C ALA A 301 -3.08 -2.42 7.03
N ASP A 302 -3.97 -2.55 6.04
CA ASP A 302 -5.03 -1.57 5.83
C ASP A 302 -6.07 -1.66 6.95
N TRP A 303 -6.56 -0.51 7.42
CA TRP A 303 -7.59 -0.42 8.46
C TRP A 303 -9.00 -0.73 7.89
N THR A 304 -9.14 -1.68 7.01
CA THR A 304 -10.44 -2.06 6.47
C THR A 304 -11.05 -3.19 7.28
N GLU A 305 -12.20 -2.94 7.88
CA GLU A 305 -13.09 -3.98 8.36
C GLU A 305 -13.69 -4.69 7.14
N SER A 306 -13.24 -5.82 6.86
CA SER A 306 -13.82 -6.91 6.08
C SER A 306 -12.90 -7.47 5.01
N GLY A 307 -12.42 -8.66 5.25
CA GLY A 307 -12.48 -9.78 4.32
C GLY A 307 -11.79 -9.67 2.97
N THR A 308 -10.97 -8.65 2.71
CA THR A 308 -9.95 -8.80 1.68
C THR A 308 -8.69 -9.21 2.39
N THR A 309 -8.53 -10.48 2.57
CA THR A 309 -7.24 -11.10 2.78
C THR A 309 -6.34 -10.59 1.68
N LEU A 310 -5.46 -9.63 1.98
CA LEU A 310 -4.17 -9.65 1.31
C LEU A 310 -3.69 -11.08 1.50
N PRO A 311 -3.21 -11.77 0.46
CA PRO A 311 -2.80 -13.15 0.61
C PRO A 311 -1.82 -13.22 1.76
N GLY A 312 -2.33 -13.60 2.93
CA GLY A 312 -1.61 -13.66 4.18
C GLY A 312 -0.47 -14.62 3.99
N GLY A 313 0.71 -14.23 4.43
CA GLY A 313 1.79 -15.17 4.57
C GLY A 313 1.29 -16.35 5.38
N GLU A 314 1.31 -17.52 4.79
CA GLU A 314 1.16 -18.75 5.55
C GLU A 314 2.28 -18.84 6.59
N SER A 315 1.97 -19.49 7.71
CA SER A 315 2.88 -19.81 8.80
C SER A 315 4.26 -20.27 8.32
N ILE A 316 5.32 -19.58 8.76
CA ILE A 316 6.72 -19.87 8.44
C ILE A 316 7.18 -21.27 8.88
N LEU A 317 6.47 -21.93 9.74
CA LEU A 317 7.07 -22.88 10.67
C LEU A 317 6.60 -24.32 10.45
N ASP A 318 6.04 -24.64 9.29
CA ASP A 318 6.10 -25.97 8.72
C ASP A 318 7.24 -26.12 7.68
N ALA A 319 8.06 -25.09 7.48
CA ALA A 319 9.27 -25.21 6.68
C ALA A 319 10.45 -25.56 7.60
N ASP A 320 11.01 -26.73 7.45
CA ASP A 320 12.30 -27.05 8.07
C ASP A 320 13.35 -26.05 7.61
N ALA A 321 14.09 -25.47 8.58
CA ALA A 321 15.19 -24.56 8.29
C ALA A 321 16.21 -25.25 7.38
N TRP A 322 16.50 -24.63 6.23
CA TRP A 322 17.45 -25.19 5.28
C TRP A 322 18.84 -25.30 5.88
N ASP A 323 19.41 -26.48 5.84
CA ASP A 323 20.76 -26.76 6.37
C ASP A 323 21.89 -26.41 5.39
N GLY A 324 21.56 -25.95 4.17
CA GLY A 324 22.50 -25.64 3.10
C GLY A 324 22.74 -26.82 2.14
N THR A 325 22.07 -27.95 2.33
CA THR A 325 22.22 -29.12 1.44
C THR A 325 21.47 -28.92 0.12
N VAL A 326 21.89 -29.68 -0.89
CA VAL A 326 21.26 -29.71 -2.21
C VAL A 326 20.64 -31.09 -2.41
N ALA A 327 19.36 -31.15 -2.78
CA ALA A 327 18.68 -32.40 -3.05
C ALA A 327 19.24 -33.08 -4.31
N SER A 328 18.95 -34.36 -4.49
CA SER A 328 19.35 -35.15 -5.68
C SER A 328 18.31 -35.11 -6.81
N GLY A 329 17.16 -34.44 -6.60
CA GLY A 329 16.07 -34.34 -7.57
C GLY A 329 14.88 -33.57 -7.01
N PHE A 330 13.84 -33.39 -7.83
CA PHE A 330 12.57 -32.77 -7.44
C PHE A 330 11.67 -33.79 -6.71
N ALA A 331 10.62 -33.28 -6.03
CA ALA A 331 9.68 -34.13 -5.29
C ALA A 331 8.79 -34.99 -6.21
N GLY A 332 8.61 -34.59 -7.48
CA GLY A 332 7.79 -35.26 -8.46
C GLY A 332 7.56 -34.39 -9.69
N GLY A 333 6.66 -34.83 -10.55
CA GLY A 333 6.32 -34.18 -11.80
C GLY A 333 7.25 -34.56 -12.97
N THR A 334 6.80 -34.25 -14.18
CA THR A 334 7.53 -34.50 -15.43
C THR A 334 8.01 -33.22 -16.13
N GLY A 335 7.73 -32.04 -15.54
CA GLY A 335 8.11 -30.73 -16.07
C GLY A 335 7.19 -30.18 -17.15
N THR A 336 6.05 -30.83 -17.41
CA THR A 336 5.05 -30.30 -18.33
C THR A 336 4.11 -29.28 -17.63
N SER A 337 3.35 -28.52 -18.40
CA SER A 337 2.36 -27.56 -17.83
C SER A 337 1.32 -28.25 -16.94
N ASP A 338 0.92 -29.48 -17.28
CA ASP A 338 -0.10 -30.22 -16.56
C ASP A 338 0.47 -31.05 -15.40
N ASP A 339 1.79 -31.32 -15.43
CA ASP A 339 2.52 -32.07 -14.42
C ASP A 339 3.89 -31.43 -14.17
N PRO A 340 3.93 -30.23 -13.53
CA PRO A 340 5.17 -29.49 -13.28
C PRO A 340 6.08 -30.24 -12.31
N TYR A 341 7.38 -30.00 -12.39
CA TYR A 341 8.31 -30.45 -11.35
C TYR A 341 7.92 -29.81 -10.01
N LEU A 342 7.74 -30.66 -9.00
CA LEU A 342 7.33 -30.23 -7.67
C LEU A 342 8.56 -29.94 -6.80
N ILE A 343 8.56 -28.77 -6.17
CA ILE A 343 9.59 -28.31 -5.25
C ILE A 343 8.93 -28.13 -3.87
N SER A 344 9.19 -29.05 -2.96
CA SER A 344 8.59 -29.09 -1.62
C SER A 344 9.58 -28.82 -0.49
N THR A 345 10.88 -28.61 -0.80
CA THR A 345 11.90 -28.27 0.19
C THR A 345 12.88 -27.23 -0.34
N SER A 346 13.52 -26.50 0.57
CA SER A 346 14.60 -25.55 0.24
C SER A 346 15.78 -26.24 -0.47
N ALA A 347 16.09 -27.49 -0.11
CA ALA A 347 17.13 -28.29 -0.75
C ALA A 347 16.81 -28.62 -2.22
N GLN A 348 15.52 -28.80 -2.56
CA GLN A 348 15.08 -28.99 -3.95
C GLN A 348 15.09 -27.68 -4.76
N LEU A 349 14.81 -26.55 -4.12
CA LEU A 349 15.00 -25.26 -4.77
C LEU A 349 16.49 -25.00 -5.05
N ALA A 350 17.38 -25.39 -4.12
CA ALA A 350 18.82 -25.34 -4.32
C ALA A 350 19.29 -26.31 -5.42
N TYR A 351 18.62 -27.46 -5.58
CA TYR A 351 18.86 -28.35 -6.72
C TYR A 351 18.52 -27.71 -8.06
N LEU A 352 17.38 -27.00 -8.17
CA LEU A 352 17.05 -26.22 -9.36
C LEU A 352 18.16 -25.19 -9.66
N ALA A 353 18.62 -24.44 -8.66
CA ALA A 353 19.70 -23.48 -8.81
C ALA A 353 21.00 -24.17 -9.30
N GLN A 354 21.35 -25.31 -8.73
CA GLN A 354 22.53 -26.07 -9.13
C GLN A 354 22.44 -26.54 -10.59
N GLN A 355 21.29 -27.10 -11.01
CA GLN A 355 21.11 -27.58 -12.37
C GLN A 355 21.16 -26.47 -13.41
N VAL A 356 20.48 -25.32 -13.14
CA VAL A 356 20.50 -24.17 -14.05
C VAL A 356 21.90 -23.59 -14.16
N ASN A 357 22.58 -23.42 -13.04
CA ASN A 357 23.96 -22.90 -12.99
C ASN A 357 24.98 -23.93 -13.55
N GLY A 358 24.62 -25.21 -13.61
CA GLY A 358 25.34 -26.25 -14.29
C GLY A 358 25.12 -26.31 -15.81
N GLY A 359 24.21 -25.48 -16.35
CA GLY A 359 23.95 -25.34 -17.78
C GLY A 359 22.63 -25.95 -18.27
N THR A 360 21.82 -26.54 -17.39
CA THR A 360 20.49 -27.05 -17.75
C THR A 360 19.48 -25.87 -17.73
N SER A 361 19.11 -25.35 -18.88
CA SER A 361 18.28 -24.14 -18.97
C SER A 361 16.80 -24.37 -18.65
N TYR A 362 16.32 -25.58 -18.69
CA TYR A 362 14.90 -25.99 -18.54
C TYR A 362 13.94 -25.22 -19.45
N ALA A 363 14.33 -24.98 -20.69
CA ALA A 363 13.53 -24.21 -21.63
C ALA A 363 12.16 -24.85 -21.89
N GLY A 364 11.09 -24.14 -21.53
CA GLY A 364 9.71 -24.57 -21.68
C GLY A 364 9.24 -25.61 -20.65
N GLU A 365 10.03 -25.89 -19.62
CA GLU A 365 9.64 -26.76 -18.52
C GLU A 365 9.05 -25.97 -17.35
N TYR A 366 8.16 -26.61 -16.59
CA TYR A 366 7.35 -26.01 -15.54
C TYR A 366 7.75 -26.52 -14.17
N PHE A 367 7.74 -25.59 -13.20
CA PHE A 367 8.08 -25.85 -11.80
C PHE A 367 6.99 -25.26 -10.89
N ARG A 368 6.69 -25.96 -9.82
CA ARG A 368 5.75 -25.49 -8.81
C ARG A 368 6.29 -25.68 -7.41
N GLN A 369 6.38 -24.58 -6.67
CA GLN A 369 6.61 -24.61 -5.24
C GLN A 369 5.33 -25.07 -4.52
N THR A 370 5.44 -26.08 -3.65
CA THR A 370 4.30 -26.68 -2.97
C THR A 370 4.24 -26.33 -1.48
N GLU A 371 5.38 -25.96 -0.89
CA GLU A 371 5.52 -25.65 0.53
C GLU A 371 6.26 -24.33 0.76
N ASN A 372 6.17 -23.79 1.98
CA ASN A 372 6.98 -22.66 2.39
C ASN A 372 8.46 -23.07 2.55
N PHE A 373 9.38 -22.14 2.31
CA PHE A 373 10.81 -22.39 2.45
C PHE A 373 11.43 -21.41 3.45
N ASP A 374 12.09 -21.94 4.48
CA ASP A 374 13.00 -21.16 5.33
C ASP A 374 14.44 -21.42 4.85
N LEU A 375 15.06 -20.40 4.24
CA LEU A 375 16.44 -20.48 3.77
C LEU A 375 17.46 -20.27 4.89
N ALA A 376 17.00 -20.02 6.13
CA ALA A 376 17.77 -19.97 7.37
C ALA A 376 19.00 -19.04 7.30
N ASP A 377 18.93 -17.95 6.55
CA ASP A 377 20.04 -17.04 6.26
C ASP A 377 21.29 -17.71 5.66
N LYS A 378 21.15 -18.92 5.16
CA LYS A 378 22.24 -19.58 4.44
C LYS A 378 22.48 -18.86 3.13
N LYS A 379 23.76 -18.81 2.73
CA LYS A 379 24.15 -18.17 1.48
C LYS A 379 23.44 -18.79 0.29
N TRP A 380 22.57 -18.02 -0.33
CA TRP A 380 21.82 -18.43 -1.51
C TRP A 380 22.61 -18.15 -2.80
N THR A 381 22.63 -19.13 -3.70
CA THR A 381 23.14 -18.96 -5.06
C THR A 381 21.97 -18.68 -6.00
N PRO A 382 21.89 -17.52 -6.66
CA PRO A 382 20.79 -17.19 -7.57
C PRO A 382 20.55 -18.24 -8.65
N ILE A 383 19.29 -18.53 -8.94
CA ILE A 383 18.91 -19.43 -10.06
C ILE A 383 19.20 -18.70 -11.37
N GLY A 384 20.16 -19.20 -12.16
CA GLY A 384 20.64 -18.51 -13.36
C GLY A 384 21.70 -17.45 -13.05
N SER A 385 22.96 -17.85 -12.96
CA SER A 385 24.05 -16.97 -12.51
C SER A 385 24.64 -16.10 -13.63
N SER A 386 24.26 -16.32 -14.89
CA SER A 386 24.79 -15.58 -16.05
C SER A 386 23.90 -15.75 -17.30
N PRO A 387 24.11 -14.95 -18.36
CA PRO A 387 23.39 -15.11 -19.63
C PRO A 387 23.53 -16.48 -20.28
N SER A 388 24.65 -17.18 -20.07
CA SER A 388 24.89 -18.54 -20.57
C SER A 388 24.25 -19.62 -19.70
N GLN A 389 23.95 -19.29 -18.46
CA GLN A 389 23.30 -20.15 -17.45
C GLN A 389 21.95 -19.59 -17.07
N ALA A 390 21.20 -19.09 -18.06
CA ALA A 390 19.90 -18.47 -17.84
C ALA A 390 18.83 -19.51 -17.48
N PHE A 391 17.99 -19.18 -16.52
CA PHE A 391 16.73 -19.90 -16.34
C PHE A 391 15.76 -19.58 -17.48
N ARG A 392 15.21 -20.60 -18.12
CA ARG A 392 14.30 -20.46 -19.27
C ARG A 392 13.00 -21.25 -19.09
N GLY A 393 12.78 -21.77 -17.90
CA GLY A 393 11.55 -22.46 -17.52
C GLY A 393 10.46 -21.50 -17.02
N HIS A 394 9.40 -22.11 -16.54
CA HIS A 394 8.25 -21.43 -15.94
C HIS A 394 8.14 -21.83 -14.48
N PHE A 395 8.37 -20.88 -13.57
CA PHE A 395 8.33 -21.11 -12.12
C PHE A 395 7.08 -20.51 -11.52
N ASP A 396 6.27 -21.35 -10.89
CA ASP A 396 5.11 -20.96 -10.08
C ASP A 396 5.44 -21.13 -8.59
N GLY A 397 5.53 -20.03 -7.86
CA GLY A 397 5.74 -20.00 -6.41
C GLY A 397 4.53 -20.49 -5.60
N GLY A 398 3.40 -20.81 -6.25
CA GLY A 398 2.20 -21.35 -5.59
C GLY A 398 1.65 -20.48 -4.47
N ASN A 399 2.02 -19.20 -4.42
CA ASN A 399 1.79 -18.27 -3.32
C ASN A 399 2.41 -18.71 -1.96
N LYS A 400 3.38 -19.61 -1.99
CA LYS A 400 4.12 -20.05 -0.82
C LYS A 400 5.22 -19.04 -0.45
N GLY A 401 5.51 -18.94 0.84
CA GLY A 401 6.51 -18.01 1.37
C GLY A 401 7.94 -18.54 1.21
N ILE A 402 8.87 -17.63 0.92
CA ILE A 402 10.31 -17.85 1.00
C ILE A 402 10.85 -16.89 2.05
N TYR A 403 11.51 -17.41 3.07
CA TYR A 403 11.97 -16.67 4.22
C TYR A 403 13.49 -16.71 4.34
N CYS A 404 14.05 -15.70 5.00
CA CYS A 404 15.47 -15.62 5.31
C CYS A 404 16.36 -15.79 4.08
N LEU A 405 15.95 -15.17 2.94
CA LEU A 405 16.75 -15.16 1.72
C LEU A 405 18.04 -14.38 1.96
N ASN A 406 19.19 -15.01 1.83
CA ASN A 406 20.50 -14.38 1.97
C ASN A 406 21.31 -14.51 0.68
N VAL A 407 21.24 -13.52 -0.18
CA VAL A 407 22.09 -13.40 -1.36
C VAL A 407 23.22 -12.41 -1.04
N ASP A 408 24.45 -12.89 -0.94
CA ASP A 408 25.66 -12.06 -0.82
C ASP A 408 26.70 -12.58 -1.81
N ILE A 409 26.79 -11.92 -2.98
CA ILE A 409 27.64 -12.33 -4.08
C ILE A 409 28.54 -11.19 -4.58
N THR A 410 29.59 -11.58 -5.31
CA THR A 410 30.44 -10.67 -6.09
C THR A 410 30.12 -10.72 -7.59
N GLY A 411 29.12 -11.51 -7.99
CA GLY A 411 28.67 -11.67 -9.36
C GLY A 411 27.69 -10.58 -9.80
N SER A 412 27.30 -10.60 -11.08
CA SER A 412 26.54 -9.50 -11.69
C SER A 412 25.02 -9.65 -11.63
N TYR A 413 24.49 -10.77 -11.22
CA TYR A 413 23.04 -11.03 -11.29
C TYR A 413 22.58 -11.59 -9.95
N ALA A 414 21.99 -10.72 -9.11
CA ALA A 414 21.57 -11.06 -7.75
C ALA A 414 20.04 -10.99 -7.62
N GLY A 415 19.48 -11.98 -6.96
CA GLY A 415 18.06 -12.15 -6.67
C GLY A 415 17.81 -13.59 -6.22
N LEU A 416 16.55 -13.95 -5.97
CA LEU A 416 16.18 -15.37 -5.93
C LEU A 416 16.55 -16.02 -7.27
N PHE A 417 16.21 -15.35 -8.37
CA PHE A 417 16.66 -15.62 -9.71
C PHE A 417 17.71 -14.57 -10.12
N GLY A 418 18.85 -15.01 -10.63
CA GLY A 418 19.87 -14.11 -11.14
C GLY A 418 19.56 -13.65 -12.56
N TYR A 419 19.37 -14.58 -13.51
CA TYR A 419 19.13 -14.27 -14.91
C TYR A 419 18.03 -15.15 -15.50
N ILE A 420 16.98 -14.52 -16.00
CA ILE A 420 15.86 -15.19 -16.68
C ILE A 420 15.82 -14.75 -18.14
N ARG A 421 15.75 -15.69 -19.07
CA ARG A 421 15.60 -15.43 -20.50
C ARG A 421 14.52 -16.32 -21.13
N SER A 422 13.52 -15.73 -21.74
CA SER A 422 12.40 -16.45 -22.38
C SER A 422 11.75 -17.46 -21.44
N GLY A 423 11.61 -17.09 -20.17
CA GLY A 423 10.99 -17.86 -19.10
C GLY A 423 10.03 -17.01 -18.29
N SER A 424 9.39 -17.58 -17.30
CA SER A 424 8.46 -16.85 -16.43
C SER A 424 8.62 -17.19 -14.95
N VAL A 425 8.27 -16.23 -14.12
CA VAL A 425 8.16 -16.37 -12.66
C VAL A 425 6.83 -15.79 -12.24
N GLN A 426 6.03 -16.56 -11.53
CA GLN A 426 4.74 -16.12 -11.03
C GLN A 426 4.49 -16.58 -9.60
N ASN A 427 3.62 -15.83 -8.88
CA ASN A 427 3.14 -16.18 -7.53
C ASN A 427 4.27 -16.40 -6.51
N VAL A 428 5.43 -15.78 -6.68
CA VAL A 428 6.58 -15.86 -5.76
C VAL A 428 6.42 -14.84 -4.65
N ARG A 429 6.64 -15.27 -3.42
CA ARG A 429 6.55 -14.42 -2.23
C ARG A 429 7.81 -14.55 -1.39
N ILE A 430 8.65 -13.50 -1.42
CA ILE A 430 9.83 -13.40 -0.54
C ILE A 430 9.44 -12.52 0.65
N LEU A 431 9.44 -13.09 1.83
CA LEU A 431 8.85 -12.48 3.02
C LEU A 431 9.89 -11.91 3.98
N SER A 432 11.16 -12.33 3.87
CA SER A 432 12.27 -11.73 4.62
C SER A 432 13.61 -12.06 3.97
N GLY A 433 14.63 -11.24 4.28
CA GLY A 433 16.00 -11.48 3.86
C GLY A 433 16.73 -10.28 3.30
N SER A 434 17.83 -10.55 2.60
CA SER A 434 18.64 -9.53 1.93
C SER A 434 19.22 -10.03 0.63
N VAL A 435 19.29 -9.13 -0.35
CA VAL A 435 19.93 -9.37 -1.64
C VAL A 435 21.02 -8.35 -1.84
N LYS A 436 22.26 -8.80 -1.85
CA LYS A 436 23.43 -7.95 -1.99
C LYS A 436 24.38 -8.45 -3.07
N SER A 437 24.86 -7.53 -3.90
CA SER A 437 25.98 -7.78 -4.80
C SER A 437 26.99 -6.63 -4.75
N THR A 438 28.27 -6.97 -4.58
CA THR A 438 29.40 -6.04 -4.72
C THR A 438 30.04 -6.11 -6.11
N GLY A 439 29.52 -6.97 -6.99
CA GLY A 439 29.92 -7.06 -8.38
C GLY A 439 29.28 -6.00 -9.26
N TYR A 440 29.55 -6.10 -10.55
CA TYR A 440 29.02 -5.15 -11.53
C TYR A 440 27.64 -5.62 -12.01
N ASN A 441 26.54 -5.02 -11.45
CA ASN A 441 25.19 -4.87 -12.01
C ASN A 441 24.14 -5.98 -11.85
N ASN A 442 22.89 -5.51 -11.87
CA ASN A 442 21.59 -6.17 -11.94
C ASN A 442 21.23 -6.92 -10.65
N VAL A 443 20.76 -6.14 -9.68
CA VAL A 443 20.35 -6.62 -8.35
C VAL A 443 18.86 -6.36 -8.17
N GLY A 444 18.06 -7.39 -8.02
CA GLY A 444 16.64 -7.28 -7.74
C GLY A 444 16.22 -8.17 -6.59
N GLY A 445 15.23 -7.73 -5.83
CA GLY A 445 14.73 -8.54 -4.71
C GLY A 445 14.27 -9.93 -5.14
N ILE A 446 13.70 -10.04 -6.35
CA ILE A 446 13.27 -11.32 -6.92
C ILE A 446 14.14 -11.73 -8.08
N VAL A 447 14.37 -10.83 -9.06
CA VAL A 447 15.07 -11.16 -10.31
C VAL A 447 16.19 -10.15 -10.56
N GLY A 448 17.43 -10.61 -10.75
CA GLY A 448 18.55 -9.76 -11.16
C GLY A 448 18.33 -9.20 -12.55
N ALA A 449 18.14 -10.05 -13.57
CA ALA A 449 17.87 -9.63 -14.94
C ALA A 449 16.73 -10.45 -15.58
N LEU A 450 15.74 -9.75 -16.14
CA LEU A 450 14.56 -10.30 -16.81
C LEU A 450 14.58 -9.89 -18.28
N VAL A 451 14.89 -10.81 -19.19
CA VAL A 451 15.16 -10.46 -20.59
C VAL A 451 14.50 -11.38 -21.61
N GLY A 452 14.31 -10.89 -22.83
CA GLY A 452 13.99 -11.70 -23.99
C GLY A 452 12.60 -12.34 -23.94
N ASN A 453 11.55 -11.55 -23.84
CA ASN A 453 10.14 -11.97 -23.74
C ASN A 453 9.86 -12.81 -22.48
N SER A 454 10.54 -12.51 -21.39
CA SER A 454 10.27 -13.10 -20.08
C SER A 454 9.14 -12.37 -19.35
N SER A 455 8.53 -13.04 -18.37
CA SER A 455 7.50 -12.39 -17.54
C SER A 455 7.69 -12.66 -16.04
N MET A 456 7.29 -11.67 -15.24
CA MET A 456 7.13 -11.81 -13.80
C MET A 456 5.74 -11.31 -13.43
N GLU A 457 4.96 -12.14 -12.73
CA GLU A 457 3.56 -11.83 -12.43
C GLU A 457 3.15 -12.26 -11.02
N ASN A 458 2.31 -11.44 -10.36
CA ASN A 458 1.75 -11.72 -9.04
C ASN A 458 2.82 -12.02 -7.97
N CYS A 459 3.96 -11.36 -8.02
CA CYS A 459 5.07 -11.62 -7.10
C CYS A 459 5.21 -10.51 -6.04
N THR A 460 5.68 -10.90 -4.86
CA THR A 460 5.92 -9.95 -3.76
C THR A 460 7.29 -10.14 -3.13
N ALA A 461 7.88 -9.03 -2.62
CA ALA A 461 9.14 -9.08 -1.91
C ALA A 461 9.15 -8.12 -0.71
N SER A 462 9.70 -8.61 0.41
CA SER A 462 10.02 -7.86 1.64
C SER A 462 11.48 -8.16 2.00
N VAL A 463 12.41 -7.44 1.39
CA VAL A 463 13.87 -7.69 1.53
C VAL A 463 14.66 -6.39 1.43
N ASN A 464 15.87 -6.37 2.01
CA ASN A 464 16.81 -5.29 1.73
C ASN A 464 17.60 -5.62 0.45
N VAL A 465 17.67 -4.67 -0.48
CA VAL A 465 18.36 -4.85 -1.77
C VAL A 465 19.52 -3.86 -1.89
N SER A 466 20.72 -4.35 -2.14
CA SER A 466 21.87 -3.47 -2.30
C SER A 466 22.84 -3.93 -3.40
N GLY A 467 23.35 -2.98 -4.18
CA GLY A 467 24.25 -3.29 -5.29
C GLY A 467 24.95 -2.07 -5.86
N ASN A 468 25.90 -2.31 -6.75
CA ASN A 468 26.69 -1.22 -7.35
C ASN A 468 25.92 -0.47 -8.45
N ALA A 469 25.11 -1.17 -9.25
CA ALA A 469 24.33 -0.55 -10.31
C ALA A 469 23.10 -1.41 -10.67
N ASN A 470 22.12 -0.83 -11.36
CA ASN A 470 20.87 -1.47 -11.76
C ASN A 470 20.18 -2.21 -10.59
N VAL A 471 19.90 -1.47 -9.53
CA VAL A 471 19.31 -2.01 -8.30
C VAL A 471 17.82 -1.69 -8.28
N GLY A 472 16.99 -2.71 -8.28
CA GLY A 472 15.53 -2.57 -8.20
C GLY A 472 14.94 -3.37 -7.04
N GLY A 473 13.88 -2.86 -6.44
CA GLY A 473 13.19 -3.59 -5.38
C GLY A 473 12.71 -4.97 -5.84
N LEU A 474 12.21 -5.06 -7.06
CA LEU A 474 11.75 -6.32 -7.65
C LEU A 474 12.72 -6.85 -8.70
N VAL A 475 13.11 -6.02 -9.67
CA VAL A 475 13.93 -6.42 -10.82
C VAL A 475 15.11 -5.47 -10.97
N GLY A 476 16.33 -5.99 -11.04
CA GLY A 476 17.52 -5.18 -11.28
C GLY A 476 17.53 -4.57 -12.68
N SER A 477 17.40 -5.40 -13.72
CA SER A 477 17.31 -4.95 -15.11
C SER A 477 16.22 -5.70 -15.88
N ILE A 478 15.49 -4.95 -16.73
CA ILE A 478 14.46 -5.51 -17.63
C ILE A 478 14.79 -5.15 -19.08
N SER A 479 14.62 -6.11 -20.01
CA SER A 479 14.80 -5.88 -21.45
C SER A 479 13.81 -6.72 -22.26
N GLY A 480 12.93 -6.07 -23.03
CA GLY A 480 11.93 -6.74 -23.88
C GLY A 480 11.07 -7.75 -23.12
N SER A 481 10.64 -7.41 -21.90
CA SER A 481 9.97 -8.33 -20.98
C SER A 481 8.84 -7.63 -20.21
N THR A 482 8.06 -8.40 -19.45
CA THR A 482 6.88 -7.87 -18.74
C THR A 482 6.94 -8.15 -17.26
N VAL A 483 6.60 -7.14 -16.46
CA VAL A 483 6.34 -7.25 -15.00
C VAL A 483 4.92 -6.76 -14.73
N SER A 484 4.10 -7.58 -14.10
CA SER A 484 2.70 -7.24 -13.83
C SER A 484 2.23 -7.70 -12.46
N ASN A 485 1.44 -6.85 -11.80
CA ASN A 485 0.84 -7.14 -10.49
C ASN A 485 1.89 -7.61 -9.46
N CYS A 486 3.04 -6.92 -9.41
CA CYS A 486 4.15 -7.27 -8.52
C CYS A 486 4.40 -6.13 -7.52
N HIS A 487 4.67 -6.50 -6.25
CA HIS A 487 4.74 -5.52 -5.18
C HIS A 487 5.99 -5.70 -4.33
N PHE A 488 6.78 -4.65 -4.21
CA PHE A 488 7.81 -4.55 -3.19
C PHE A 488 7.18 -3.97 -1.92
N LEU A 489 6.97 -4.83 -0.94
CA LEU A 489 6.13 -4.51 0.22
C LEU A 489 6.89 -3.72 1.29
N SER A 490 8.18 -4.01 1.49
CA SER A 490 9.02 -3.32 2.46
C SER A 490 10.51 -3.62 2.25
N GLY A 491 11.37 -2.70 2.67
CA GLY A 491 12.82 -2.84 2.68
C GLY A 491 13.55 -1.59 2.19
N GLU A 492 14.87 -1.62 2.33
CA GLU A 492 15.76 -0.59 1.80
C GLU A 492 16.34 -1.01 0.46
N ILE A 493 16.39 -0.09 -0.48
CA ILE A 493 16.99 -0.29 -1.80
C ILE A 493 18.17 0.68 -1.92
N THR A 494 19.39 0.15 -1.94
CA THR A 494 20.60 0.97 -1.81
C THR A 494 21.61 0.72 -2.92
N GLY A 495 21.97 1.77 -3.64
CA GLY A 495 23.15 1.82 -4.48
C GLY A 495 24.41 2.03 -3.64
N ILE A 496 25.32 1.05 -3.60
CA ILE A 496 26.54 1.07 -2.77
C ILE A 496 27.82 1.38 -3.55
N GLY A 497 27.78 1.42 -4.88
CA GLY A 497 28.91 1.68 -5.74
C GLY A 497 29.31 3.17 -5.84
N ASN A 498 30.44 3.45 -6.46
CA ASN A 498 30.87 4.82 -6.74
C ASN A 498 30.13 5.42 -7.95
N ASP A 499 29.75 4.58 -8.91
CA ASP A 499 29.06 4.95 -10.14
C ASP A 499 27.75 4.15 -10.19
N ASN A 500 26.82 4.51 -9.30
CA ASN A 500 25.53 3.84 -9.22
C ASN A 500 24.66 4.29 -10.39
N GLU A 501 24.41 3.42 -11.32
CA GLU A 501 23.52 3.66 -12.44
C GLU A 501 22.21 2.91 -12.24
N GLY A 502 21.07 3.61 -12.22
CA GLY A 502 19.75 3.00 -12.22
C GLY A 502 19.35 2.34 -10.90
N ILE A 503 18.96 3.15 -9.92
CA ILE A 503 18.39 2.68 -8.64
C ILE A 503 16.90 3.00 -8.62
N GLY A 504 16.04 1.98 -8.55
CA GLY A 504 14.61 2.17 -8.60
C GLY A 504 13.81 1.34 -7.59
N GLY A 505 12.67 1.84 -7.16
CA GLY A 505 11.80 1.14 -6.23
C GLY A 505 11.23 -0.18 -6.80
N ILE A 506 10.96 -0.22 -8.10
CA ILE A 506 10.45 -1.41 -8.79
C ILE A 506 11.54 -2.00 -9.67
N VAL A 507 12.09 -1.22 -10.59
CA VAL A 507 13.07 -1.64 -11.59
C VAL A 507 14.31 -0.74 -11.49
N GLY A 508 15.50 -1.31 -11.44
CA GLY A 508 16.74 -0.54 -11.48
C GLY A 508 16.92 0.11 -12.85
N ASN A 509 16.93 -0.70 -13.90
CA ASN A 509 17.16 -0.27 -15.27
C ASN A 509 16.24 -0.98 -16.26
N ALA A 510 15.56 -0.22 -17.12
CA ALA A 510 14.85 -0.72 -18.29
C ALA A 510 15.65 -0.35 -19.54
N GLN A 511 16.19 -1.35 -20.24
CA GLN A 511 17.09 -1.14 -21.36
C GLN A 511 16.72 -2.02 -22.56
N THR A 512 16.94 -1.50 -23.73
CA THR A 512 16.73 -2.12 -25.05
C THR A 512 15.46 -2.97 -25.22
N GLY A 513 14.75 -2.76 -26.30
CA GLY A 513 13.48 -3.47 -26.58
C GLY A 513 12.27 -2.78 -25.93
N ALA A 514 11.12 -3.40 -26.09
CA ALA A 514 9.88 -2.92 -25.50
C ALA A 514 9.61 -3.68 -24.19
N SER A 515 9.71 -2.99 -23.06
CA SER A 515 9.39 -3.57 -21.75
C SER A 515 8.10 -2.98 -21.19
N THR A 516 7.31 -3.81 -20.52
CA THR A 516 6.06 -3.41 -19.89
C THR A 516 6.10 -3.67 -18.39
N VAL A 517 5.82 -2.63 -17.59
CA VAL A 517 5.66 -2.72 -16.14
C VAL A 517 4.28 -2.15 -15.80
N ARG A 518 3.39 -2.96 -15.26
CA ARG A 518 2.02 -2.53 -15.00
C ARG A 518 1.47 -3.07 -13.68
N ASP A 519 0.59 -2.27 -13.07
CA ASP A 519 -0.11 -2.64 -11.84
C ASP A 519 0.85 -3.04 -10.71
N CYS A 520 2.01 -2.37 -10.63
CA CYS A 520 3.09 -2.69 -9.69
C CYS A 520 3.24 -1.60 -8.64
N SER A 521 3.74 -1.98 -7.47
CA SER A 521 4.02 -0.99 -6.43
C SER A 521 5.32 -1.27 -5.67
N ALA A 522 5.87 -0.20 -5.09
CA ALA A 522 6.94 -0.30 -4.12
C ALA A 522 6.65 0.59 -2.90
N ASN A 523 6.92 0.04 -1.71
CA ASN A 523 6.94 0.79 -0.46
C ASN A 523 8.35 0.65 0.13
N ALA A 524 9.20 1.66 -0.09
CA ALA A 524 10.63 1.53 0.15
C ALA A 524 11.32 2.86 0.49
N SER A 525 12.50 2.75 1.13
CA SER A 525 13.52 3.79 1.13
C SER A 525 14.50 3.48 0.01
N VAL A 526 14.59 4.37 -1.00
CA VAL A 526 15.51 4.21 -2.14
C VAL A 526 16.66 5.18 -1.98
N LYS A 527 17.89 4.69 -1.92
CA LYS A 527 19.09 5.50 -1.77
C LYS A 527 20.11 5.17 -2.83
N GLY A 528 20.68 6.21 -3.46
CA GLY A 528 21.73 6.04 -4.45
C GLY A 528 22.52 7.30 -4.71
N LYS A 529 23.53 7.16 -5.56
CA LYS A 529 24.42 8.26 -5.95
C LYS A 529 23.97 8.90 -7.26
N GLN A 530 23.59 8.10 -8.23
CA GLN A 530 23.18 8.55 -9.57
C GLN A 530 21.95 7.79 -10.04
N LEU A 531 21.15 8.41 -10.91
CA LEU A 531 20.01 7.85 -11.62
C LEU A 531 19.02 7.14 -10.65
N VAL A 532 18.56 7.90 -9.67
CA VAL A 532 17.67 7.36 -8.62
C VAL A 532 16.23 7.73 -8.93
N GLY A 533 15.37 6.74 -9.08
CA GLY A 533 13.94 6.92 -9.35
C GLY A 533 13.04 6.10 -8.44
N GLY A 534 11.84 6.60 -8.19
CA GLY A 534 10.87 5.88 -7.37
C GLY A 534 10.37 4.60 -8.05
N LEU A 535 10.06 4.64 -9.33
CA LEU A 535 9.64 3.45 -10.08
C LEU A 535 10.82 2.80 -10.79
N CYS A 536 11.59 3.61 -11.54
CA CYS A 536 12.72 3.14 -12.33
C CYS A 536 13.89 4.11 -12.21
N GLY A 537 15.10 3.59 -11.98
CA GLY A 537 16.29 4.41 -11.90
C GLY A 537 16.71 4.96 -13.26
N TRP A 538 16.88 4.08 -14.24
CA TRP A 538 17.28 4.43 -15.60
C TRP A 538 16.37 3.75 -16.63
N LEU A 539 15.80 4.53 -17.53
CA LEU A 539 14.95 4.07 -18.62
C LEU A 539 15.57 4.49 -19.93
N CYS A 540 16.09 3.54 -20.71
CA CYS A 540 16.93 3.84 -21.84
C CYS A 540 16.75 2.90 -23.05
N ASN A 541 17.03 3.45 -24.25
CA ASN A 541 17.21 2.71 -25.51
C ASN A 541 16.05 1.76 -25.87
N GLY A 542 14.81 2.13 -25.62
CA GLY A 542 13.69 1.25 -25.92
C GLY A 542 12.32 1.92 -25.92
N ASP A 543 11.30 1.13 -26.25
CA ASP A 543 9.90 1.55 -26.21
C ASP A 543 9.26 0.94 -24.93
N HIS A 544 9.40 1.66 -23.81
CA HIS A 544 9.01 1.16 -22.51
C HIS A 544 7.67 1.71 -22.06
N SER A 545 6.84 0.88 -21.42
CA SER A 545 5.54 1.27 -20.89
C SER A 545 5.45 0.93 -19.40
N PHE A 546 5.24 1.97 -18.59
CA PHE A 546 4.86 1.83 -17.18
C PHE A 546 3.42 2.30 -17.02
N SER A 547 2.56 1.51 -16.39
CA SER A 547 1.16 1.88 -16.19
C SER A 547 0.64 1.45 -14.82
N ASN A 548 -0.16 2.33 -14.19
CA ASN A 548 -0.75 2.10 -12.87
C ASN A 548 0.29 1.71 -11.80
N CYS A 549 1.53 2.23 -11.90
CA CYS A 549 2.59 1.90 -10.97
C CYS A 549 2.70 2.94 -9.87
N ILE A 550 2.90 2.49 -8.63
CA ILE A 550 2.92 3.36 -7.45
C ILE A 550 4.22 3.14 -6.67
N MET A 551 4.92 4.23 -6.36
CA MET A 551 6.00 4.24 -5.37
C MET A 551 5.56 5.05 -4.15
N LYS A 552 5.72 4.47 -2.96
CA LYS A 552 5.56 5.14 -1.67
C LYS A 552 6.86 5.06 -0.87
N GLY A 553 7.19 6.15 -0.17
CA GLY A 553 8.34 6.19 0.73
C GLY A 553 9.31 7.32 0.42
N SER A 554 10.60 7.11 0.68
CA SER A 554 11.62 8.16 0.53
C SER A 554 12.62 7.83 -0.56
N ILE A 555 13.07 8.88 -1.25
CA ILE A 555 14.19 8.80 -2.19
C ILE A 555 15.31 9.69 -1.66
N THR A 556 16.53 9.16 -1.58
CA THR A 556 17.72 9.91 -1.16
C THR A 556 18.79 9.83 -2.23
N ILE A 557 19.28 10.99 -2.67
CA ILE A 557 20.33 11.10 -3.68
C ILE A 557 21.51 11.90 -3.16
N THR A 558 22.74 11.50 -3.58
CA THR A 558 23.97 12.17 -3.17
C THR A 558 24.75 12.81 -4.32
N SER A 559 24.36 12.61 -5.59
CA SER A 559 25.07 13.19 -6.76
C SER A 559 24.11 13.60 -7.89
N GLU A 560 23.85 12.76 -8.90
CA GLU A 560 23.20 13.17 -10.16
C GLU A 560 21.90 12.44 -10.46
N ALA A 561 20.93 13.15 -11.07
CA ALA A 561 19.67 12.69 -11.64
C ALA A 561 18.75 11.87 -10.70
N CYS A 562 17.84 12.58 -10.06
CA CYS A 562 16.82 12.00 -9.20
C CYS A 562 15.41 12.45 -9.59
N GLY A 563 14.47 11.52 -9.62
CA GLY A 563 13.05 11.82 -9.82
C GLY A 563 12.12 10.89 -9.05
N GLY A 564 10.97 11.39 -8.64
CA GLY A 564 9.96 10.61 -7.93
C GLY A 564 9.43 9.43 -8.75
N LEU A 565 9.36 9.56 -10.07
CA LEU A 565 8.98 8.47 -10.97
C LEU A 565 10.22 7.82 -11.59
N VAL A 566 11.08 8.59 -12.28
CA VAL A 566 12.25 8.08 -13.01
C VAL A 566 13.48 8.96 -12.74
N GLY A 567 14.61 8.32 -12.47
CA GLY A 567 15.90 9.02 -12.30
C GLY A 567 16.37 9.65 -13.59
N GLN A 568 16.47 8.86 -14.67
CA GLN A 568 16.83 9.35 -15.99
C GLN A 568 16.06 8.62 -17.09
N LEU A 569 15.65 9.40 -18.09
CA LEU A 569 15.19 8.95 -19.41
C LEU A 569 16.29 9.25 -20.43
N TYR A 570 16.68 8.28 -21.24
CA TYR A 570 17.72 8.43 -22.24
C TYR A 570 17.40 7.66 -23.52
N ASP A 571 17.31 8.36 -24.65
CA ASP A 571 16.99 7.79 -25.98
C ASP A 571 15.84 6.76 -25.94
N SER A 572 14.81 7.07 -25.16
CA SER A 572 13.70 6.17 -24.90
C SER A 572 12.42 6.68 -25.55
N LYS A 573 11.53 5.76 -25.85
CA LYS A 573 10.15 6.01 -26.31
C LYS A 573 9.19 5.26 -25.41
N GLY A 574 7.90 5.55 -25.57
CA GLY A 574 6.86 4.86 -24.82
C GLY A 574 6.09 5.80 -23.88
N LYS A 575 5.63 5.27 -22.76
CA LYS A 575 4.81 6.06 -21.84
C LYS A 575 4.90 5.62 -20.39
N LEU A 576 4.76 6.59 -19.49
CA LEU A 576 4.32 6.38 -18.12
C LEU A 576 2.85 6.83 -18.03
N GLU A 577 1.94 5.92 -17.69
CA GLU A 577 0.50 6.20 -17.64
C GLU A 577 -0.06 5.93 -16.25
N LYS A 578 -0.70 6.93 -15.64
CA LYS A 578 -1.30 6.81 -14.29
C LYS A 578 -0.31 6.29 -13.25
N CYS A 579 0.96 6.66 -13.39
CA CYS A 579 2.00 6.33 -12.45
C CYS A 579 2.05 7.38 -11.34
N ARG A 580 2.36 6.93 -10.10
CA ARG A 580 2.32 7.81 -8.95
C ARG A 580 3.53 7.63 -8.05
N PHE A 581 4.07 8.75 -7.57
CA PHE A 581 5.00 8.83 -6.46
C PHE A 581 4.32 9.51 -5.26
N GLU A 582 4.49 8.96 -4.07
CA GLU A 582 4.01 9.54 -2.83
C GLU A 582 5.07 9.42 -1.74
N GLY A 583 5.66 10.55 -1.31
CA GLY A 583 6.69 10.54 -0.28
C GLY A 583 7.64 11.74 -0.31
N SER A 584 8.88 11.52 0.13
CA SER A 584 9.90 12.56 0.23
C SER A 584 11.06 12.33 -0.73
N ILE A 585 11.63 13.43 -1.27
CA ILE A 585 12.86 13.43 -2.02
C ILE A 585 13.91 14.21 -1.23
N ASN A 586 14.97 13.54 -0.82
CA ASN A 586 16.04 14.08 0.00
C ASN A 586 17.32 14.21 -0.82
N ARG A 587 17.93 15.40 -0.79
CA ARG A 587 19.22 15.69 -1.44
C ARG A 587 20.30 15.76 -0.37
N GLU A 588 21.29 14.90 -0.50
CA GLU A 588 22.48 14.92 0.35
C GLU A 588 23.68 15.34 -0.52
N GLY A 589 24.29 16.50 -0.25
CA GLY A 589 25.45 17.02 -1.00
C GLY A 589 25.09 17.93 -2.19
N ASP A 590 26.06 18.12 -3.09
CA ASP A 590 25.92 18.95 -4.30
C ASP A 590 25.31 18.09 -5.42
N THR A 591 23.99 18.09 -5.50
CA THR A 591 23.24 17.26 -6.44
C THR A 591 22.77 18.08 -7.63
N HIS A 592 23.07 17.59 -8.84
CA HIS A 592 22.55 18.13 -10.09
C HIS A 592 21.32 17.33 -10.56
N TYR A 593 20.50 17.90 -11.43
CA TYR A 593 19.41 17.22 -12.14
C TYR A 593 18.38 16.50 -11.26
N THR A 594 17.90 17.17 -10.23
CA THR A 594 16.83 16.63 -9.38
C THR A 594 15.50 17.29 -9.71
N GLY A 595 14.55 16.48 -10.19
CA GLY A 595 13.16 16.86 -10.43
C GLY A 595 12.21 16.10 -9.51
N ILE A 596 11.00 16.63 -9.33
CA ILE A 596 9.98 15.94 -8.52
C ILE A 596 9.52 14.64 -9.21
N ALA A 597 9.36 14.66 -10.52
CA ALA A 597 8.93 13.50 -11.28
C ALA A 597 10.09 12.81 -12.00
N ILE A 598 10.90 13.57 -12.72
CA ILE A 598 11.97 13.09 -13.59
C ILE A 598 13.27 13.81 -13.24
N GLY A 599 14.35 13.08 -13.04
CA GLY A 599 15.68 13.66 -12.76
C GLY A 599 16.27 14.28 -14.00
N ALA A 600 16.47 13.51 -15.04
CA ALA A 600 16.96 13.97 -16.33
C ALA A 600 16.19 13.34 -17.50
N ASP A 601 15.93 14.12 -18.55
CA ASP A 601 15.20 13.67 -19.73
C ASP A 601 15.96 14.00 -21.02
N ASP A 602 16.19 12.97 -21.84
CA ASP A 602 16.68 13.03 -23.21
C ASP A 602 15.91 12.01 -24.07
N SER A 603 14.58 12.07 -24.05
CA SER A 603 13.73 11.05 -24.65
C SER A 603 12.41 11.60 -25.21
N ASN A 604 11.60 10.73 -25.79
CA ASN A 604 10.25 11.03 -26.26
C ASN A 604 9.21 10.18 -25.51
N VAL A 605 9.23 10.22 -24.19
CA VAL A 605 8.27 9.52 -23.32
C VAL A 605 7.11 10.45 -22.97
N THR A 606 5.89 9.92 -22.90
CA THR A 606 4.69 10.67 -22.51
C THR A 606 4.22 10.25 -21.11
N PHE A 607 3.48 11.12 -20.42
CA PHE A 607 3.16 10.97 -19.00
C PHE A 607 1.67 11.11 -18.64
N PRO A 608 0.72 10.51 -19.40
CA PRO A 608 -0.69 10.75 -19.19
C PRO A 608 -1.17 10.31 -17.79
N GLY A 609 -1.70 11.29 -17.03
CA GLY A 609 -2.27 11.06 -15.71
C GLY A 609 -1.27 10.66 -14.63
N CYS A 610 0.00 11.03 -14.77
CA CYS A 610 1.02 10.80 -13.73
C CYS A 610 0.89 11.83 -12.61
N GLU A 611 1.21 11.38 -11.37
CA GLU A 611 1.07 12.19 -10.18
C GLU A 611 2.27 12.03 -9.25
N CYS A 612 2.73 13.16 -8.67
CA CYS A 612 3.72 13.17 -7.61
C CYS A 612 3.17 13.92 -6.40
N ILE A 613 3.03 13.22 -5.28
CA ILE A 613 2.59 13.78 -4.00
C ILE A 613 3.78 13.79 -3.06
N ILE A 614 4.32 14.96 -2.79
CA ILE A 614 5.52 15.13 -1.97
C ILE A 614 5.19 15.70 -0.60
N ASP A 615 5.96 15.28 0.41
CA ASP A 615 5.84 15.81 1.76
C ASP A 615 6.37 17.25 1.86
N ALA A 616 5.79 18.06 2.75
CA ALA A 616 6.21 19.45 2.99
C ALA A 616 7.68 19.58 3.42
N GLN A 617 8.26 18.51 3.97
CA GLN A 617 9.68 18.43 4.36
C GLN A 617 10.61 18.12 3.19
N THR A 618 10.08 17.76 2.01
CA THR A 618 10.89 17.68 0.80
C THR A 618 11.58 19.02 0.57
N ASN A 619 12.88 18.97 0.24
CA ASN A 619 13.72 20.15 0.11
C ASN A 619 13.00 21.26 -0.68
N THR A 620 12.81 22.42 -0.04
CA THR A 620 12.02 23.55 -0.56
C THR A 620 12.48 24.08 -1.91
N SER A 621 13.74 23.84 -2.30
CA SER A 621 14.26 24.22 -3.61
C SER A 621 13.71 23.40 -4.78
N LEU A 622 13.03 22.27 -4.52
CA LEU A 622 12.42 21.40 -5.54
C LEU A 622 10.95 21.69 -5.78
N LYS A 623 10.31 22.53 -4.94
CA LYS A 623 8.91 22.88 -5.11
C LYS A 623 8.69 23.62 -6.44
N GLY A 624 8.12 22.91 -7.41
CA GLY A 624 7.81 23.44 -8.74
C GLY A 624 8.63 22.86 -9.90
N GLU A 625 9.72 22.16 -9.64
CA GLU A 625 10.55 21.55 -10.70
C GLU A 625 10.07 20.13 -11.00
N LYS A 626 9.24 19.94 -12.01
CA LYS A 626 8.79 18.60 -12.44
C LYS A 626 9.93 17.76 -13.00
N VAL A 627 10.89 18.40 -13.68
CA VAL A 627 12.05 17.77 -14.32
C VAL A 627 13.33 18.53 -13.92
N GLY A 628 14.35 17.81 -13.50
CA GLY A 628 15.61 18.42 -13.01
C GLY A 628 16.52 18.89 -14.15
N TYR A 629 16.56 18.16 -15.26
CA TYR A 629 17.41 18.49 -16.41
C TYR A 629 16.85 17.93 -17.71
N ILE A 630 16.95 18.70 -18.78
CA ILE A 630 16.66 18.26 -20.14
C ILE A 630 17.98 18.28 -20.92
N ALA A 631 18.43 17.12 -21.40
CA ALA A 631 19.74 16.97 -22.02
C ALA A 631 19.91 17.78 -23.32
N ASN A 632 21.15 18.22 -23.61
CA ASN A 632 21.52 19.08 -24.74
C ASN A 632 21.03 20.54 -24.68
N GLN A 633 20.87 21.09 -23.51
CA GLN A 633 20.73 22.54 -23.35
C GLN A 633 22.09 23.23 -23.61
N SER A 634 22.30 23.69 -24.87
CA SER A 634 23.12 24.88 -25.05
C SER A 634 22.24 26.09 -24.76
N ALA A 635 22.81 27.17 -24.23
CA ALA A 635 22.06 28.37 -23.82
C ALA A 635 21.13 28.97 -24.91
N ASP A 636 21.36 28.61 -26.17
CA ASP A 636 20.55 29.03 -27.33
C ASP A 636 19.36 28.10 -27.65
N ASN A 637 19.25 26.91 -27.01
CA ASN A 637 18.23 25.89 -27.31
C ASN A 637 17.19 25.68 -26.21
N GLU A 638 17.26 26.40 -25.11
CA GLU A 638 16.34 26.29 -23.97
C GLU A 638 14.86 26.46 -24.38
N LYS A 639 14.60 27.39 -25.32
CA LYS A 639 13.27 27.70 -25.80
C LYS A 639 12.71 26.68 -26.81
N VAL A 640 13.56 26.02 -27.58
CA VAL A 640 13.16 25.06 -28.63
C VAL A 640 12.79 23.70 -28.05
N ARG A 641 13.30 23.35 -26.87
CA ARG A 641 13.04 22.05 -26.25
C ARG A 641 11.93 22.08 -25.21
N ALA A 642 11.72 23.18 -24.52
CA ALA A 642 10.51 23.39 -23.72
C ALA A 642 9.22 23.26 -24.57
N ASP A 643 9.30 23.61 -25.87
CA ASP A 643 8.19 23.49 -26.81
C ASP A 643 7.97 22.04 -27.33
N ASN A 644 8.93 21.12 -27.13
CA ASN A 644 8.88 19.73 -27.63
C ASN A 644 8.57 18.68 -26.55
N TYR A 645 8.70 19.02 -25.26
CA TYR A 645 8.44 18.13 -24.14
C TYR A 645 7.25 18.63 -23.34
N ASP A 646 6.15 17.87 -23.38
CA ASP A 646 4.94 18.22 -22.66
C ASP A 646 4.85 17.44 -21.34
N TYR A 647 5.10 18.14 -20.22
CA TYR A 647 4.95 17.62 -18.87
C TYR A 647 3.66 18.13 -18.19
N SER A 648 2.73 18.71 -18.96
CA SER A 648 1.47 19.24 -18.44
C SER A 648 0.63 18.17 -17.75
N ASP A 649 0.70 16.93 -18.25
CA ASP A 649 -0.01 15.77 -17.73
C ASP A 649 0.53 15.27 -16.36
N ILE A 650 1.67 15.76 -15.90
CA ILE A 650 2.19 15.42 -14.58
C ILE A 650 1.63 16.38 -13.54
N THR A 651 0.86 15.87 -12.60
CA THR A 651 0.37 16.63 -11.46
C THR A 651 1.35 16.54 -10.29
N VAL A 652 1.68 17.69 -9.68
CA VAL A 652 2.53 17.75 -8.47
C VAL A 652 1.71 18.38 -7.34
N THR A 653 1.61 17.66 -6.23
CA THR A 653 0.91 18.09 -5.02
C THR A 653 1.88 18.07 -3.84
N VAL A 654 1.92 19.14 -3.05
CA VAL A 654 2.71 19.20 -1.81
C VAL A 654 1.78 19.03 -0.62
N LYS A 655 1.98 17.98 0.18
CA LYS A 655 1.21 17.77 1.41
C LYS A 655 1.60 18.82 2.45
N GLY A 656 0.62 19.51 3.03
CA GLY A 656 0.82 20.47 4.12
C GLY A 656 1.29 21.87 3.68
N ASP A 657 1.21 22.21 2.40
CA ASP A 657 1.44 23.56 1.90
C ASP A 657 0.10 24.27 1.65
N ASP A 658 -0.45 24.90 2.68
CA ASP A 658 -1.70 25.68 2.59
C ASP A 658 -1.54 27.02 1.83
N THR A 659 -0.41 27.23 1.10
CA THR A 659 -0.10 28.51 0.43
C THR A 659 -0.36 28.52 -1.08
N GLN A 660 -0.85 27.44 -1.65
CA GLN A 660 -1.28 27.41 -3.05
C GLN A 660 -2.81 27.50 -3.14
N ASN A 661 -3.33 28.72 -3.04
CA ASN A 661 -4.60 29.17 -3.60
C ASN A 661 -4.33 30.29 -4.59
#